data_9e4f9e2203fc4c7fba00233e503831ea
#
_entry.id   9e4f9e2203fc4c7fba00233e503831ea
#
_cell.length_a   1.000
_cell.length_b   1.000
_cell.length_c   1.000
_cell.angle_alpha   90.00
_cell.angle_beta   90.00
_cell.angle_gamma   90.00
#
_symmetry.space_group_name_H-M   'P 1'
#
loop_
_entity.id
_entity.type
_entity.pdbx_description
1 polymer ?
#
loop_
_entity_poly.entity_id
_entity_poly.type
_entity_poly.pdbx_seq_one_letter_code
_entity_poly.pdbx_strand_id
1 'polypeptide(L)'
;QARRVLDRIVGYQLSPLLWKKIRRGLSAGRVQSVATRLVVDRENEIRAFVPQEYWSLDVDLARVGKPGSFVAHYYGDPKKKELPNRETVDEVLSEMKAGQFRVESIKNTEKKKNPAPPFITSTLQQEASRKLNMTPRRTMMIAQQLYEGVEITGEGSVGLITYMRTDSLRISEEALAAAADVIRSRYGEAYYPGSPRRYKPKSGAQDAHEAIRPSHVELTPEMVEHDLTKDQFRLYKLIWSRFLSSQMASAVYDVTAIEASCGRHLFRASHQSMRFSGFTAIYEEGRDDEQEKLDSPLPDLNEGEALTPTQYDPQQHFTQPPARYTEATLVRAMEEKGVGRPSTYAAIIATIQDREYVSKTDKRLAPTPLGEVVNGLMMERFSDIVNVEFTADMEKQLDRVEEGQLFWKEVLRKFYGGFHQEMLDAEQALEGVRLKVPDEVTEEKCELCGRNLVVKTSRFGKFLACPGYPECKFTKPITEKMPGRCPKCGSAILKRKSKRGYAYYACERGAECGFMTWDVPTDQDCPVCGQTMFKRSGRGAMKPFCINPECENFLPEDKRGYRRKASSTGEATAESNAEAAAEAEQEILTEKKAKSAAKKAEKTAEKKPAAKKATAAKTDAGKPAAKKTAAKKPAVKKTTTTKTTAAKKTAKKDTE
;
A
#
# COMPACT_ATOMS: atom_id res chain seq x y z
N GLN A 1 -4.14 21.32 15.88
CA GLN A 1 -3.40 21.08 17.13
C GLN A 1 -3.89 19.83 17.86
N ALA A 2 -5.20 19.58 18.02
CA ALA A 2 -5.78 18.42 18.71
C ALA A 2 -5.26 17.08 18.17
N ARG A 3 -5.37 16.84 16.84
CA ARG A 3 -4.87 15.63 16.18
C ARG A 3 -3.41 15.37 16.49
N ARG A 4 -2.56 16.39 16.38
CA ARG A 4 -1.12 16.27 16.66
C ARG A 4 -0.82 15.91 18.12
N VAL A 5 -1.57 16.46 19.07
CA VAL A 5 -1.42 16.14 20.50
C VAL A 5 -1.87 14.71 20.78
N LEU A 6 -3.04 14.31 20.25
CA LEU A 6 -3.58 12.96 20.39
C LEU A 6 -2.60 11.90 19.87
N ASP A 7 -2.14 12.04 18.65
CA ASP A 7 -1.23 11.07 18.02
C ASP A 7 0.12 10.99 18.74
N ARG A 8 0.59 12.10 19.35
CA ARG A 8 1.79 12.10 20.17
C ARG A 8 1.58 11.41 21.52
N ILE A 9 0.44 11.64 22.19
CA ILE A 9 0.11 10.94 23.44
C ILE A 9 0.14 9.43 23.22
N VAL A 10 -0.60 8.97 22.23
CA VAL A 10 -0.67 7.54 21.89
C VAL A 10 0.70 6.99 21.50
N GLY A 11 1.38 7.65 20.56
CA GLY A 11 2.64 7.16 20.03
C GLY A 11 3.78 7.13 21.05
N TYR A 12 3.87 8.12 21.93
CA TYR A 12 4.95 8.20 22.93
C TYR A 12 4.74 7.26 24.12
N GLN A 13 3.53 6.83 24.39
CA GLN A 13 3.26 5.85 25.45
C GLN A 13 3.33 4.41 24.91
N LEU A 14 2.70 4.11 23.79
CA LEU A 14 2.68 2.77 23.21
C LEU A 14 4.04 2.33 22.64
N SER A 15 4.77 3.22 21.98
CA SER A 15 6.03 2.82 21.33
C SER A 15 7.09 2.31 22.32
N PRO A 16 7.33 2.92 23.50
CA PRO A 16 8.22 2.38 24.51
C PRO A 16 7.78 1.01 25.05
N LEU A 17 6.46 0.77 25.19
CA LEU A 17 5.94 -0.54 25.59
C LEU A 17 6.31 -1.61 24.56
N LEU A 18 6.10 -1.34 23.27
CA LEU A 18 6.51 -2.25 22.19
C LEU A 18 8.02 -2.51 22.21
N TRP A 19 8.84 -1.49 22.53
CA TRP A 19 10.30 -1.65 22.62
C TRP A 19 10.73 -2.57 23.76
N LYS A 20 10.08 -2.46 24.91
CA LYS A 20 10.35 -3.31 26.07
C LYS A 20 9.91 -4.75 25.82
N LYS A 21 8.74 -4.93 25.17
CA LYS A 21 8.06 -6.23 25.10
C LYS A 21 8.35 -7.01 23.82
N ILE A 22 8.72 -6.35 22.72
CA ILE A 22 9.02 -6.98 21.44
C ILE A 22 10.45 -6.63 21.00
N ARG A 23 10.65 -5.47 20.35
CA ARG A 23 11.97 -4.98 19.93
C ARG A 23 12.01 -3.46 19.76
N ARG A 24 13.22 -2.88 19.87
CA ARG A 24 13.43 -1.44 19.63
C ARG A 24 13.09 -1.05 18.17
N GLY A 25 12.69 0.20 17.99
CA GLY A 25 12.42 0.80 16.67
C GLY A 25 10.98 0.59 16.16
N LEU A 26 10.12 -0.10 16.90
CA LEU A 26 8.70 -0.20 16.60
C LEU A 26 7.97 1.07 16.98
N SER A 27 6.83 1.33 16.37
CA SER A 27 5.93 2.42 16.74
C SER A 27 4.48 1.93 16.69
N ALA A 28 3.66 2.43 17.59
CA ALA A 28 2.22 2.29 17.49
C ALA A 28 1.58 3.68 17.43
N GLY A 29 0.45 3.74 16.80
CA GLY A 29 -0.35 4.94 16.66
C GLY A 29 -1.77 4.53 16.26
N ARG A 30 -2.75 5.29 16.65
CA ARG A 30 -4.16 4.99 16.48
C ARG A 30 -4.49 4.53 15.04
N VAL A 31 -4.35 5.41 14.05
CA VAL A 31 -4.67 5.10 12.65
C VAL A 31 -3.72 4.07 12.03
N GLN A 32 -2.43 4.11 12.42
CA GLN A 32 -1.43 3.12 11.97
C GLN A 32 -1.79 1.70 12.41
N SER A 33 -2.22 1.53 13.66
CA SER A 33 -2.57 0.21 14.20
C SER A 33 -3.83 -0.34 13.55
N VAL A 34 -4.84 0.52 13.30
CA VAL A 34 -6.03 0.13 12.54
C VAL A 34 -5.70 -0.28 11.10
N ALA A 35 -4.82 0.47 10.41
CA ALA A 35 -4.40 0.09 9.06
C ALA A 35 -3.69 -1.27 9.03
N THR A 36 -2.84 -1.57 10.05
CA THR A 36 -2.22 -2.88 10.20
C THR A 36 -3.27 -3.96 10.47
N ARG A 37 -4.24 -3.70 11.36
CA ARG A 37 -5.36 -4.60 11.65
C ARG A 37 -6.16 -4.96 10.40
N LEU A 38 -6.51 -3.99 9.57
CA LEU A 38 -7.25 -4.27 8.32
C LEU A 38 -6.52 -5.27 7.43
N VAL A 39 -5.18 -5.18 7.35
CA VAL A 39 -4.38 -6.13 6.56
C VAL A 39 -4.34 -7.51 7.22
N VAL A 40 -4.22 -7.56 8.56
CA VAL A 40 -4.23 -8.84 9.33
C VAL A 40 -5.60 -9.51 9.25
N ASP A 41 -6.69 -8.76 9.43
CA ASP A 41 -8.05 -9.28 9.34
C ASP A 41 -8.32 -9.87 7.95
N ARG A 42 -7.90 -9.18 6.87
CA ARG A 42 -8.00 -9.70 5.51
C ARG A 42 -7.19 -11.00 5.32
N GLU A 43 -6.03 -11.11 5.89
CA GLU A 43 -5.24 -12.36 5.82
C GLU A 43 -5.91 -13.49 6.60
N ASN A 44 -6.55 -13.18 7.73
CA ASN A 44 -7.33 -14.16 8.50
C ASN A 44 -8.59 -14.61 7.72
N GLU A 45 -9.28 -13.69 7.04
CA GLU A 45 -10.38 -14.04 6.12
C GLU A 45 -9.90 -15.00 5.02
N ILE A 46 -8.74 -14.74 4.42
CA ILE A 46 -8.15 -15.59 3.38
C ILE A 46 -7.81 -16.98 3.93
N ARG A 47 -7.21 -17.05 5.12
CA ARG A 47 -6.83 -18.33 5.77
C ARG A 47 -8.03 -19.16 6.21
N ALA A 48 -9.11 -18.50 6.61
CA ALA A 48 -10.36 -19.15 7.02
C ALA A 48 -11.28 -19.51 5.84
N PHE A 49 -10.94 -19.03 4.63
CA PHE A 49 -11.79 -19.24 3.47
C PHE A 49 -11.80 -20.70 3.02
N VAL A 50 -13.00 -21.23 2.82
CA VAL A 50 -13.22 -22.58 2.27
C VAL A 50 -13.79 -22.42 0.86
N PRO A 51 -13.06 -22.85 -0.18
CA PRO A 51 -13.56 -22.80 -1.55
C PRO A 51 -14.82 -23.63 -1.71
N GLN A 52 -15.83 -23.05 -2.34
CA GLN A 52 -17.08 -23.73 -2.68
C GLN A 52 -17.10 -23.98 -4.18
N GLU A 53 -17.43 -25.20 -4.56
CA GLU A 53 -17.59 -25.59 -5.96
C GLU A 53 -18.87 -24.97 -6.53
N TYR A 54 -18.77 -24.51 -7.75
CA TYR A 54 -19.90 -24.15 -8.60
C TYR A 54 -19.53 -24.37 -10.07
N TRP A 55 -20.56 -24.43 -10.91
CA TRP A 55 -20.38 -24.68 -12.33
C TRP A 55 -20.99 -23.54 -13.16
N SER A 56 -20.43 -23.31 -14.32
CA SER A 56 -21.05 -22.58 -15.42
C SER A 56 -21.32 -23.53 -16.58
N LEU A 57 -22.32 -23.20 -17.36
CA LEU A 57 -22.66 -23.95 -18.57
C LEU A 57 -22.87 -22.96 -19.69
N ASP A 58 -21.96 -22.97 -20.64
CA ASP A 58 -22.01 -22.18 -21.84
C ASP A 58 -22.44 -23.06 -23.00
N VAL A 59 -23.17 -22.51 -23.95
CA VAL A 59 -23.60 -23.20 -25.14
C VAL A 59 -23.36 -22.34 -26.36
N ASP A 60 -22.64 -22.89 -27.34
CA ASP A 60 -22.51 -22.28 -28.65
C ASP A 60 -23.75 -22.55 -29.48
N LEU A 61 -24.48 -21.49 -29.81
CA LEU A 61 -25.73 -21.55 -30.57
C LEU A 61 -25.52 -20.99 -31.96
N ALA A 62 -25.85 -21.81 -32.98
CA ALA A 62 -25.84 -21.42 -34.38
C ALA A 62 -27.26 -21.21 -34.93
N ARG A 63 -27.41 -20.31 -35.89
CA ARG A 63 -28.68 -20.07 -36.59
C ARG A 63 -29.00 -21.22 -37.55
N VAL A 64 -30.25 -21.62 -37.59
CA VAL A 64 -30.68 -22.66 -38.54
C VAL A 64 -30.77 -22.08 -39.98
N GLY A 65 -29.97 -22.65 -40.89
CA GLY A 65 -29.98 -22.27 -42.30
C GLY A 65 -29.45 -20.88 -42.62
N LYS A 66 -28.82 -20.19 -41.67
CA LYS A 66 -28.24 -18.86 -41.86
C LYS A 66 -26.87 -18.79 -41.18
N PRO A 67 -25.97 -17.93 -41.65
CA PRO A 67 -24.68 -17.74 -40.98
C PRO A 67 -24.85 -17.00 -39.66
N GLY A 68 -23.96 -17.29 -38.71
CA GLY A 68 -23.87 -16.63 -37.42
C GLY A 68 -24.08 -17.59 -36.25
N SER A 69 -23.19 -17.47 -35.25
CA SER A 69 -23.25 -18.20 -34.00
C SER A 69 -22.87 -17.27 -32.83
N PHE A 70 -23.24 -17.62 -31.65
CA PHE A 70 -22.92 -16.87 -30.42
C PHE A 70 -22.90 -17.82 -29.22
N VAL A 71 -22.18 -17.40 -28.18
CA VAL A 71 -22.17 -18.13 -26.90
C VAL A 71 -23.31 -17.61 -26.02
N ALA A 72 -24.09 -18.52 -25.49
CA ALA A 72 -25.14 -18.22 -24.52
C ALA A 72 -24.83 -18.89 -23.18
N HIS A 73 -24.97 -18.15 -22.11
CA HIS A 73 -24.65 -18.58 -20.74
C HIS A 73 -25.92 -19.04 -20.03
N TYR A 74 -25.85 -20.17 -19.33
CA TYR A 74 -26.98 -20.67 -18.56
C TYR A 74 -27.40 -19.66 -17.49
N TYR A 75 -28.70 -19.37 -17.47
CA TYR A 75 -29.28 -18.46 -16.50
C TYR A 75 -30.08 -19.19 -15.41
N GLY A 76 -30.89 -20.16 -15.78
CA GLY A 76 -31.71 -20.91 -14.84
C GLY A 76 -32.97 -21.52 -15.42
N ASP A 77 -33.98 -21.79 -14.54
CA ASP A 77 -35.20 -22.56 -14.80
C ASP A 77 -36.39 -21.93 -14.04
N PRO A 78 -37.20 -21.10 -14.63
CA PRO A 78 -36.93 -19.91 -15.45
C PRO A 78 -36.36 -18.74 -14.64
N LYS A 79 -36.12 -18.96 -13.34
CA LYS A 79 -35.40 -18.01 -12.48
C LYS A 79 -33.92 -18.38 -12.42
N LYS A 80 -33.10 -17.42 -12.02
CA LYS A 80 -31.69 -17.66 -11.83
C LYS A 80 -31.47 -18.88 -10.92
N LYS A 81 -30.76 -19.89 -11.41
CA LYS A 81 -30.45 -21.13 -10.70
C LYS A 81 -28.94 -21.36 -10.75
N GLU A 82 -28.40 -21.64 -9.59
CA GLU A 82 -26.98 -21.98 -9.47
C GLU A 82 -26.78 -23.47 -9.84
N LEU A 83 -25.62 -23.78 -10.38
CA LEU A 83 -25.16 -25.12 -10.68
C LEU A 83 -24.09 -25.51 -9.64
N PRO A 84 -24.48 -26.12 -8.51
CA PRO A 84 -23.58 -26.32 -7.37
C PRO A 84 -22.61 -27.49 -7.58
N ASN A 85 -22.93 -28.45 -8.45
CA ASN A 85 -22.14 -29.66 -8.66
C ASN A 85 -22.32 -30.23 -10.07
N ARG A 86 -21.51 -31.21 -10.42
CA ARG A 86 -21.54 -31.89 -11.71
C ARG A 86 -22.86 -32.61 -12.00
N GLU A 87 -23.48 -33.21 -11.01
CA GLU A 87 -24.74 -33.95 -11.17
C GLU A 87 -25.86 -33.05 -11.68
N THR A 88 -26.00 -31.83 -11.07
CA THR A 88 -26.98 -30.83 -11.52
C THR A 88 -26.70 -30.38 -12.96
N VAL A 89 -25.44 -30.26 -13.35
CA VAL A 89 -25.07 -29.91 -14.74
C VAL A 89 -25.45 -31.03 -15.69
N ASP A 90 -25.19 -32.27 -15.34
CA ASP A 90 -25.50 -33.44 -16.19
C ASP A 90 -27.02 -33.66 -16.34
N GLU A 91 -27.83 -33.36 -15.29
CA GLU A 91 -29.27 -33.30 -15.38
C GLU A 91 -29.75 -32.26 -16.41
N VAL A 92 -29.24 -31.00 -16.31
CA VAL A 92 -29.54 -29.93 -17.24
C VAL A 92 -29.14 -30.31 -18.66
N LEU A 93 -27.92 -30.85 -18.85
CA LEU A 93 -27.43 -31.30 -20.15
C LEU A 93 -28.30 -32.39 -20.77
N SER A 94 -28.81 -33.34 -19.97
CA SER A 94 -29.67 -34.42 -20.47
C SER A 94 -31.01 -33.90 -20.95
N GLU A 95 -31.60 -32.95 -20.24
CA GLU A 95 -32.86 -32.31 -20.62
C GLU A 95 -32.69 -31.44 -21.90
N MET A 96 -31.58 -30.74 -22.01
CA MET A 96 -31.30 -29.89 -23.18
C MET A 96 -31.06 -30.68 -24.46
N LYS A 97 -30.40 -31.85 -24.38
CA LYS A 97 -30.17 -32.70 -25.56
C LYS A 97 -31.47 -33.22 -26.19
N ALA A 98 -32.53 -33.30 -25.42
CA ALA A 98 -33.86 -33.71 -25.87
C ALA A 98 -34.72 -32.50 -26.37
N GLY A 99 -34.27 -31.26 -26.10
CA GLY A 99 -34.98 -30.03 -26.40
C GLY A 99 -34.52 -29.34 -27.68
N GLN A 100 -35.28 -28.31 -28.10
CA GLN A 100 -34.93 -27.42 -29.20
C GLN A 100 -34.68 -26.02 -28.64
N PHE A 101 -33.56 -25.41 -28.98
CA PHE A 101 -33.31 -24.02 -28.65
C PHE A 101 -34.10 -23.06 -29.50
N ARG A 102 -34.64 -22.02 -28.90
CA ARG A 102 -35.33 -20.92 -29.56
C ARG A 102 -34.99 -19.61 -28.89
N VAL A 103 -35.00 -18.54 -29.68
CA VAL A 103 -34.93 -17.17 -29.16
C VAL A 103 -36.22 -16.82 -28.46
N GLU A 104 -36.19 -16.60 -27.15
CA GLU A 104 -37.35 -16.26 -26.33
C GLU A 104 -37.67 -14.76 -26.38
N SER A 105 -36.64 -13.94 -26.20
CA SER A 105 -36.76 -12.47 -26.27
C SER A 105 -35.47 -11.80 -26.68
N ILE A 106 -35.62 -10.65 -27.35
CA ILE A 106 -34.51 -9.76 -27.74
C ILE A 106 -34.79 -8.38 -27.14
N LYS A 107 -33.89 -7.89 -26.28
CA LYS A 107 -34.02 -6.58 -25.62
C LYS A 107 -32.90 -5.67 -26.08
N ASN A 108 -33.24 -4.62 -26.80
CA ASN A 108 -32.32 -3.55 -27.14
C ASN A 108 -32.51 -2.38 -26.17
N THR A 109 -31.45 -2.01 -25.47
CA THR A 109 -31.48 -0.95 -24.46
C THR A 109 -30.31 -0.01 -24.62
N GLU A 110 -30.53 1.27 -24.31
CA GLU A 110 -29.46 2.26 -24.25
C GLU A 110 -28.91 2.31 -22.82
N LYS A 111 -27.59 2.13 -22.67
CA LYS A 111 -26.90 2.24 -21.38
C LYS A 111 -26.00 3.47 -21.39
N LYS A 112 -26.25 4.41 -20.48
CA LYS A 112 -25.39 5.59 -20.27
C LYS A 112 -24.38 5.33 -19.17
N LYS A 113 -23.09 5.54 -19.47
CA LYS A 113 -22.01 5.53 -18.49
C LYS A 113 -21.62 6.97 -18.17
N ASN A 114 -21.83 7.39 -16.93
CA ASN A 114 -21.48 8.72 -16.50
C ASN A 114 -19.99 8.83 -16.15
N PRO A 115 -19.36 10.00 -16.36
CA PRO A 115 -18.00 10.22 -15.93
C PRO A 115 -17.91 10.23 -14.40
N ALA A 116 -16.77 9.80 -13.90
CA ALA A 116 -16.45 9.85 -12.49
C ALA A 116 -16.08 11.29 -12.05
N PRO A 117 -16.27 11.66 -10.77
CA PRO A 117 -15.93 12.99 -10.25
C PRO A 117 -14.45 13.31 -10.43
N PRO A 118 -14.05 14.59 -10.35
CA PRO A 118 -12.65 14.98 -10.27
C PRO A 118 -11.97 14.33 -9.06
N PHE A 119 -10.66 14.34 -9.04
CA PHE A 119 -9.92 13.68 -7.97
C PHE A 119 -10.07 14.38 -6.61
N ILE A 120 -10.20 13.56 -5.59
CA ILE A 120 -9.84 13.86 -4.21
C ILE A 120 -8.54 13.10 -3.87
N THR A 121 -7.93 13.38 -2.74
CA THR A 121 -6.63 12.77 -2.36
C THR A 121 -6.63 11.25 -2.45
N SER A 122 -7.67 10.59 -1.95
CA SER A 122 -7.77 9.13 -1.94
C SER A 122 -7.88 8.55 -3.34
N THR A 123 -8.75 9.11 -4.19
CA THR A 123 -8.94 8.63 -5.57
C THR A 123 -7.73 8.92 -6.45
N LEU A 124 -7.03 10.05 -6.25
CA LEU A 124 -5.76 10.32 -6.92
C LEU A 124 -4.68 9.28 -6.57
N GLN A 125 -4.55 8.94 -5.29
CA GLN A 125 -3.59 7.91 -4.85
C GLN A 125 -3.93 6.54 -5.43
N GLN A 126 -5.20 6.18 -5.49
CA GLN A 126 -5.68 4.93 -6.07
C GLN A 126 -5.36 4.85 -7.57
N GLU A 127 -5.75 5.85 -8.34
CA GLU A 127 -5.52 5.86 -9.79
C GLU A 127 -4.05 6.00 -10.17
N ALA A 128 -3.28 6.79 -9.45
CA ALA A 128 -1.83 6.85 -9.66
C ALA A 128 -1.13 5.51 -9.34
N SER A 129 -1.63 4.76 -8.37
CA SER A 129 -1.14 3.41 -8.10
C SER A 129 -1.48 2.43 -9.21
N ARG A 130 -2.72 2.45 -9.72
CA ARG A 130 -3.20 1.55 -10.78
C ARG A 130 -2.53 1.85 -12.12
N LYS A 131 -2.65 3.08 -12.61
CA LYS A 131 -2.23 3.49 -13.96
C LYS A 131 -0.76 3.86 -14.08
N LEU A 132 -0.19 4.47 -13.05
CA LEU A 132 1.18 4.99 -13.10
C LEU A 132 2.18 4.15 -12.32
N ASN A 133 1.69 3.15 -11.58
CA ASN A 133 2.50 2.32 -10.66
C ASN A 133 3.28 3.18 -9.63
N MET A 134 2.64 4.25 -9.14
CA MET A 134 3.20 5.15 -8.14
C MET A 134 2.66 4.79 -6.76
N THR A 135 3.55 4.73 -5.76
CA THR A 135 3.11 4.57 -4.36
C THR A 135 2.38 5.84 -3.88
N PRO A 136 1.46 5.76 -2.91
CA PRO A 136 0.78 6.93 -2.35
C PRO A 136 1.76 8.02 -1.90
N ARG A 137 2.87 7.65 -1.27
CA ARG A 137 3.93 8.59 -0.86
C ARG A 137 4.56 9.33 -2.05
N ARG A 138 4.86 8.60 -3.15
CA ARG A 138 5.43 9.20 -4.35
C ARG A 138 4.42 10.11 -5.06
N THR A 139 3.17 9.68 -5.15
CA THR A 139 2.07 10.48 -5.71
C THR A 139 1.94 11.82 -4.99
N MET A 140 1.87 11.78 -3.65
CA MET A 140 1.73 13.02 -2.86
C MET A 140 2.97 13.93 -2.93
N MET A 141 4.16 13.36 -3.04
CA MET A 141 5.39 14.14 -3.22
C MET A 141 5.40 14.89 -4.56
N ILE A 142 4.96 14.23 -5.63
CA ILE A 142 4.92 14.84 -6.97
C ILE A 142 3.76 15.85 -7.05
N ALA A 143 2.59 15.51 -6.50
CA ALA A 143 1.46 16.43 -6.42
C ALA A 143 1.82 17.71 -5.65
N GLN A 144 2.61 17.61 -4.56
CA GLN A 144 3.11 18.77 -3.83
C GLN A 144 3.99 19.66 -4.73
N GLN A 145 4.87 19.08 -5.54
CA GLN A 145 5.70 19.83 -6.47
C GLN A 145 4.88 20.55 -7.55
N LEU A 146 3.87 19.88 -8.11
CA LEU A 146 2.97 20.47 -9.11
C LEU A 146 2.12 21.60 -8.51
N TYR A 147 1.77 21.52 -7.22
CA TYR A 147 1.03 22.55 -6.52
C TYR A 147 1.90 23.76 -6.15
N GLU A 148 3.11 23.54 -5.61
CA GLU A 148 4.02 24.60 -5.16
C GLU A 148 4.58 25.43 -6.31
N GLY A 149 4.58 24.89 -7.53
CA GLY A 149 5.01 25.53 -8.74
C GLY A 149 6.15 24.80 -9.45
N VAL A 150 6.09 24.82 -10.75
CA VAL A 150 7.14 24.37 -11.68
C VAL A 150 7.40 25.48 -12.69
N GLU A 151 8.65 25.61 -13.12
CA GLU A 151 9.01 26.56 -14.17
C GLU A 151 8.43 26.10 -15.50
N ILE A 152 7.55 26.91 -16.08
CA ILE A 152 6.93 26.70 -17.38
C ILE A 152 7.48 27.73 -18.35
N THR A 153 7.94 27.27 -19.50
CA THR A 153 8.53 28.13 -20.54
C THR A 153 7.52 29.17 -21.01
N GLY A 154 7.88 30.45 -20.84
CA GLY A 154 7.03 31.59 -21.19
C GLY A 154 6.09 32.07 -20.09
N GLU A 155 5.83 31.29 -19.05
CA GLU A 155 4.88 31.61 -17.98
C GLU A 155 5.58 31.82 -16.61
N GLY A 156 6.85 31.36 -16.46
CA GLY A 156 7.56 31.38 -15.19
C GLY A 156 7.13 30.27 -14.24
N SER A 157 7.18 30.52 -12.94
CA SER A 157 6.82 29.52 -11.93
C SER A 157 5.30 29.43 -11.74
N VAL A 158 4.71 28.34 -12.16
CA VAL A 158 3.24 28.12 -12.15
C VAL A 158 2.87 26.91 -11.29
N GLY A 159 1.93 27.10 -10.36
CA GLY A 159 1.25 26.00 -9.67
C GLY A 159 0.25 25.34 -10.62
N LEU A 160 0.57 24.15 -11.09
CA LEU A 160 -0.22 23.48 -12.14
C LEU A 160 -1.50 22.82 -11.66
N ILE A 161 -1.64 22.57 -10.36
CA ILE A 161 -2.82 21.92 -9.78
C ILE A 161 -3.32 22.65 -8.53
N THR A 162 -4.58 22.46 -8.19
CA THR A 162 -5.16 22.89 -6.91
C THR A 162 -4.60 22.11 -5.73
N TYR A 163 -4.91 22.52 -4.51
CA TYR A 163 -4.40 21.88 -3.30
C TYR A 163 -4.74 20.38 -3.24
N MET A 164 -3.72 19.55 -3.15
CA MET A 164 -3.83 18.09 -3.33
C MET A 164 -4.27 17.32 -2.05
N ARG A 165 -4.42 17.97 -0.91
CA ARG A 165 -4.91 17.32 0.32
C ARG A 165 -6.33 17.75 0.59
N THR A 166 -7.27 17.19 -0.14
CA THR A 166 -8.69 17.53 -0.11
C THR A 166 -9.55 16.28 -0.25
N ASP A 167 -10.71 16.31 0.36
CA ASP A 167 -11.82 15.37 0.15
C ASP A 167 -13.04 16.07 -0.49
N SER A 168 -12.89 17.35 -0.85
CA SER A 168 -13.91 18.14 -1.53
C SER A 168 -14.00 17.77 -3.01
N LEU A 169 -15.23 17.77 -3.55
CA LEU A 169 -15.53 17.62 -4.97
C LEU A 169 -15.97 18.94 -5.61
N ARG A 170 -15.88 20.05 -4.86
CA ARG A 170 -16.25 21.37 -5.34
C ARG A 170 -15.32 21.84 -6.45
N ILE A 171 -15.87 22.53 -7.43
CA ILE A 171 -15.14 23.15 -8.55
C ILE A 171 -15.61 24.60 -8.64
N SER A 172 -14.70 25.54 -8.85
CA SER A 172 -15.06 26.95 -9.04
C SER A 172 -15.80 27.16 -10.38
N GLU A 173 -16.60 28.22 -10.44
CA GLU A 173 -17.38 28.53 -11.65
C GLU A 173 -16.46 28.87 -12.82
N GLU A 174 -15.34 29.57 -12.57
CA GLU A 174 -14.34 29.89 -13.59
C GLU A 174 -13.73 28.61 -14.19
N ALA A 175 -13.41 27.63 -13.35
CA ALA A 175 -12.86 26.37 -13.83
C ALA A 175 -13.89 25.53 -14.60
N LEU A 176 -15.17 25.60 -14.22
CA LEU A 176 -16.26 24.95 -14.97
C LEU A 176 -16.45 25.60 -16.35
N ALA A 177 -16.39 26.92 -16.45
CA ALA A 177 -16.48 27.66 -17.71
C ALA A 177 -15.29 27.34 -18.63
N ALA A 178 -14.06 27.44 -18.11
CA ALA A 178 -12.85 27.11 -18.86
C ALA A 178 -12.85 25.65 -19.36
N ALA A 179 -13.31 24.69 -18.55
CA ALA A 179 -13.46 23.30 -18.96
C ALA A 179 -14.47 23.15 -20.10
N ALA A 180 -15.60 23.86 -20.05
CA ALA A 180 -16.61 23.84 -21.12
C ALA A 180 -16.02 24.34 -22.45
N ASP A 181 -15.24 25.43 -22.40
CA ASP A 181 -14.61 26.01 -23.60
C ASP A 181 -13.55 25.06 -24.19
N VAL A 182 -12.72 24.42 -23.35
CA VAL A 182 -11.74 23.42 -23.80
C VAL A 182 -12.46 22.19 -24.39
N ILE A 183 -13.55 21.72 -23.79
CA ILE A 183 -14.32 20.57 -24.33
C ILE A 183 -14.88 20.92 -25.71
N ARG A 184 -15.56 22.06 -25.86
CA ARG A 184 -16.17 22.49 -27.10
C ARG A 184 -15.13 22.69 -28.21
N SER A 185 -14.05 23.39 -27.90
CA SER A 185 -13.01 23.70 -28.88
C SER A 185 -12.22 22.49 -29.35
N ARG A 186 -11.91 21.53 -28.47
CA ARG A 186 -11.06 20.37 -28.81
C ARG A 186 -11.84 19.13 -29.25
N TYR A 187 -13.04 18.92 -28.69
CA TYR A 187 -13.82 17.68 -28.92
C TYR A 187 -15.15 17.93 -29.62
N GLY A 188 -15.63 19.17 -29.63
CA GLY A 188 -16.88 19.56 -30.27
C GLY A 188 -18.07 19.62 -29.29
N GLU A 189 -19.14 20.29 -29.71
CA GLU A 189 -20.32 20.58 -28.88
C GLU A 189 -21.00 19.31 -28.34
N ALA A 190 -21.01 18.22 -29.10
CA ALA A 190 -21.60 16.94 -28.67
C ALA A 190 -20.96 16.34 -27.40
N TYR A 191 -19.71 16.68 -27.12
CA TYR A 191 -18.99 16.20 -25.93
C TYR A 191 -19.26 17.04 -24.68
N TYR A 192 -19.89 18.20 -24.79
CA TYR A 192 -20.34 18.99 -23.66
C TYR A 192 -21.79 18.66 -23.31
N PRO A 193 -22.11 18.36 -22.01
CA PRO A 193 -23.46 17.91 -21.63
C PRO A 193 -24.51 19.04 -21.59
N GLY A 194 -24.23 20.22 -22.13
CA GLY A 194 -25.12 21.39 -22.12
C GLY A 194 -25.12 22.20 -20.82
N SER A 195 -24.68 21.61 -19.72
CA SER A 195 -24.54 22.29 -18.42
C SER A 195 -23.39 21.68 -17.64
N PRO A 196 -22.72 22.45 -16.73
CA PRO A 196 -21.65 21.94 -15.89
C PRO A 196 -22.13 20.79 -15.00
N ARG A 197 -21.33 19.75 -14.88
CA ARG A 197 -21.60 18.66 -13.93
C ARG A 197 -21.16 19.05 -12.52
N ARG A 198 -22.07 18.94 -11.58
CA ARG A 198 -21.81 19.18 -10.17
C ARG A 198 -21.89 17.86 -9.39
N TYR A 199 -20.88 17.60 -8.58
CA TYR A 199 -20.79 16.39 -7.79
C TYR A 199 -21.11 16.69 -6.33
N LYS A 200 -21.92 15.83 -5.70
CA LYS A 200 -22.26 16.00 -4.29
C LYS A 200 -21.06 15.54 -3.43
N PRO A 201 -20.61 16.37 -2.49
CA PRO A 201 -19.57 15.95 -1.55
C PRO A 201 -20.09 14.80 -0.68
N LYS A 202 -19.19 13.96 -0.18
CA LYS A 202 -19.51 12.99 0.87
C LYS A 202 -19.86 13.78 2.15
N SER A 203 -20.78 13.25 2.96
CA SER A 203 -21.12 13.83 4.26
C SER A 203 -19.85 13.99 5.10
N GLY A 204 -19.58 15.22 5.57
CA GLY A 204 -18.40 15.56 6.37
C GLY A 204 -17.14 15.96 5.57
N ALA A 205 -17.25 16.17 4.25
CA ALA A 205 -16.15 16.74 3.47
C ALA A 205 -15.94 18.23 3.82
N GLN A 206 -14.67 18.65 3.90
CA GLN A 206 -14.32 20.06 4.14
C GLN A 206 -14.63 20.91 2.90
N ASP A 207 -15.65 21.74 2.98
CA ASP A 207 -16.12 22.57 1.86
C ASP A 207 -15.20 23.77 1.53
N ALA A 208 -14.17 23.99 2.36
CA ALA A 208 -13.22 25.09 2.18
C ALA A 208 -12.27 24.90 0.99
N HIS A 209 -12.05 23.65 0.56
CA HIS A 209 -11.16 23.33 -0.54
C HIS A 209 -11.93 22.98 -1.81
N GLU A 210 -11.22 22.97 -2.93
CA GLU A 210 -11.69 22.42 -4.19
C GLU A 210 -11.20 21.00 -4.41
N ALA A 211 -11.78 20.31 -5.41
CA ALA A 211 -11.25 19.06 -5.94
C ALA A 211 -9.86 19.26 -6.55
N ILE A 212 -9.09 18.18 -6.68
CA ILE A 212 -7.79 18.21 -7.34
C ILE A 212 -8.02 18.31 -8.85
N ARG A 213 -7.64 19.44 -9.43
CA ARG A 213 -7.78 19.77 -10.85
C ARG A 213 -6.59 20.59 -11.34
N PRO A 214 -6.40 20.75 -12.66
CA PRO A 214 -5.48 21.75 -13.18
C PRO A 214 -5.90 23.14 -12.71
N SER A 215 -4.93 23.97 -12.34
CA SER A 215 -5.18 25.40 -12.03
C SER A 215 -5.65 26.14 -13.28
N HIS A 216 -5.02 25.84 -14.41
CA HIS A 216 -5.28 26.35 -15.75
C HIS A 216 -5.52 25.17 -16.69
N VAL A 217 -6.79 24.90 -17.04
CA VAL A 217 -7.16 23.75 -17.88
C VAL A 217 -6.68 23.90 -19.33
N GLU A 218 -6.48 25.11 -19.78
CA GLU A 218 -5.91 25.48 -21.07
C GLU A 218 -4.43 25.08 -21.22
N LEU A 219 -3.67 24.97 -20.11
CA LEU A 219 -2.33 24.39 -20.11
C LEU A 219 -2.43 22.86 -20.23
N THR A 220 -2.56 22.40 -21.48
CA THR A 220 -2.73 20.98 -21.74
C THR A 220 -1.45 20.20 -21.43
N PRO A 221 -1.54 18.89 -21.16
CA PRO A 221 -0.36 18.08 -20.89
C PRO A 221 0.73 18.19 -21.96
N GLU A 222 0.32 18.28 -23.22
CA GLU A 222 1.23 18.37 -24.36
C GLU A 222 2.01 19.71 -24.37
N MET A 223 1.42 20.79 -23.90
CA MET A 223 2.08 22.12 -23.85
C MET A 223 3.17 22.17 -22.78
N VAL A 224 2.97 21.49 -21.66
CA VAL A 224 3.89 21.52 -20.50
C VAL A 224 4.84 20.31 -20.41
N GLU A 225 4.79 19.39 -21.39
CA GLU A 225 5.57 18.14 -21.35
C GLU A 225 7.06 18.38 -21.24
N HIS A 226 7.58 19.38 -21.96
CA HIS A 226 9.01 19.68 -22.03
C HIS A 226 9.58 20.27 -20.73
N ASP A 227 8.74 20.92 -19.95
CA ASP A 227 9.13 21.59 -18.69
C ASP A 227 9.01 20.65 -17.48
N LEU A 228 8.31 19.52 -17.64
CA LEU A 228 8.04 18.59 -16.56
C LEU A 228 8.98 17.39 -16.57
N THR A 229 9.33 16.92 -15.39
CA THR A 229 9.92 15.57 -15.28
C THR A 229 8.90 14.51 -15.69
N LYS A 230 9.36 13.36 -16.17
CA LYS A 230 8.50 12.24 -16.60
C LYS A 230 7.40 11.88 -15.59
N ASP A 231 7.70 11.92 -14.30
CA ASP A 231 6.71 11.58 -13.27
C ASP A 231 5.71 12.72 -13.04
N GLN A 232 6.18 13.98 -13.07
CA GLN A 232 5.30 15.16 -13.00
C GLN A 232 4.36 15.20 -14.19
N PHE A 233 4.86 14.99 -15.41
CA PHE A 233 4.05 14.94 -16.63
C PHE A 233 2.96 13.86 -16.53
N ARG A 234 3.33 12.62 -16.16
CA ARG A 234 2.37 11.51 -16.04
C ARG A 234 1.28 11.79 -15.02
N LEU A 235 1.64 12.38 -13.86
CA LEU A 235 0.66 12.71 -12.83
C LEU A 235 -0.21 13.90 -13.24
N TYR A 236 0.36 14.93 -13.84
CA TYR A 236 -0.39 16.07 -14.37
C TYR A 236 -1.38 15.63 -15.45
N LYS A 237 -0.95 14.83 -16.43
CA LYS A 237 -1.81 14.26 -17.46
C LYS A 237 -2.97 13.46 -16.87
N LEU A 238 -2.71 12.68 -15.82
CA LEU A 238 -3.76 11.91 -15.13
C LEU A 238 -4.80 12.85 -14.48
N ILE A 239 -4.35 13.91 -13.79
CA ILE A 239 -5.22 14.90 -13.12
C ILE A 239 -6.01 15.69 -14.16
N TRP A 240 -5.36 16.18 -15.20
CA TRP A 240 -5.97 16.95 -16.28
C TRP A 240 -7.05 16.13 -17.00
N SER A 241 -6.70 14.92 -17.44
CA SER A 241 -7.63 14.03 -18.14
C SER A 241 -8.85 13.68 -17.29
N ARG A 242 -8.66 13.40 -16.00
CA ARG A 242 -9.76 13.11 -15.07
C ARG A 242 -10.67 14.32 -14.85
N PHE A 243 -10.10 15.50 -14.66
CA PHE A 243 -10.86 16.72 -14.48
C PHE A 243 -11.71 17.03 -15.72
N LEU A 244 -11.08 17.07 -16.90
CA LEU A 244 -11.79 17.40 -18.13
C LEU A 244 -12.89 16.36 -18.43
N SER A 245 -12.58 15.07 -18.31
CA SER A 245 -13.55 13.98 -18.50
C SER A 245 -14.74 14.10 -17.53
N SER A 246 -14.51 14.59 -16.31
CA SER A 246 -15.59 14.78 -15.33
C SER A 246 -16.66 15.78 -15.79
N GLN A 247 -16.31 16.70 -16.69
CA GLN A 247 -17.20 17.73 -17.23
C GLN A 247 -17.77 17.37 -18.61
N MET A 248 -17.40 16.20 -19.16
CA MET A 248 -17.86 15.76 -20.49
C MET A 248 -19.21 15.04 -20.45
N ALA A 249 -19.79 14.87 -21.62
CA ALA A 249 -21.00 14.09 -21.84
C ALA A 249 -20.77 12.61 -21.50
N SER A 250 -21.83 11.92 -21.10
CA SER A 250 -21.82 10.49 -20.81
C SER A 250 -21.49 9.67 -22.05
N ALA A 251 -20.77 8.58 -21.87
CA ALA A 251 -20.65 7.57 -22.93
C ALA A 251 -21.97 6.82 -23.08
N VAL A 252 -22.34 6.51 -24.32
CA VAL A 252 -23.59 5.83 -24.66
C VAL A 252 -23.27 4.51 -25.34
N TYR A 253 -23.87 3.46 -24.84
CA TYR A 253 -23.72 2.11 -25.35
C TYR A 253 -25.09 1.57 -25.75
N ASP A 254 -25.14 0.89 -26.89
CA ASP A 254 -26.25 0.04 -27.27
C ASP A 254 -25.99 -1.37 -26.72
N VAL A 255 -26.92 -1.86 -25.94
CA VAL A 255 -26.84 -3.19 -25.35
C VAL A 255 -27.96 -4.04 -25.91
N THR A 256 -27.59 -5.09 -26.66
CA THR A 256 -28.50 -6.14 -27.10
C THR A 256 -28.37 -7.31 -26.14
N ALA A 257 -29.46 -7.71 -25.50
CA ALA A 257 -29.55 -8.88 -24.64
C ALA A 257 -30.53 -9.87 -25.26
N ILE A 258 -30.10 -11.11 -25.43
CA ILE A 258 -30.90 -12.21 -25.99
C ILE A 258 -31.13 -13.21 -24.87
N GLU A 259 -32.39 -13.63 -24.74
CA GLU A 259 -32.76 -14.81 -23.96
C GLU A 259 -33.13 -15.93 -24.92
N ALA A 260 -32.47 -17.06 -24.81
CA ALA A 260 -32.76 -18.28 -25.55
C ALA A 260 -33.29 -19.34 -24.58
N SER A 261 -34.34 -20.07 -24.97
CA SER A 261 -34.90 -21.15 -24.17
C SER A 261 -34.67 -22.52 -24.79
N CYS A 262 -34.48 -23.53 -23.95
CA CYS A 262 -34.50 -24.93 -24.31
C CYS A 262 -35.31 -25.71 -23.27
N GLY A 263 -36.53 -26.08 -23.60
CA GLY A 263 -37.48 -26.58 -22.63
C GLY A 263 -37.78 -25.54 -21.54
N ARG A 264 -37.48 -25.85 -20.28
CA ARG A 264 -37.66 -24.92 -19.15
C ARG A 264 -36.39 -24.07 -18.89
N HIS A 265 -35.27 -24.39 -19.50
CA HIS A 265 -33.99 -23.76 -19.23
C HIS A 265 -33.81 -22.48 -20.07
N LEU A 266 -33.36 -21.40 -19.40
CA LEU A 266 -33.04 -20.12 -20.02
C LEU A 266 -31.54 -19.90 -20.10
N PHE A 267 -31.11 -19.36 -21.22
CA PHE A 267 -29.75 -18.94 -21.51
C PHE A 267 -29.75 -17.46 -21.89
N ARG A 268 -28.69 -16.76 -21.54
CA ARG A 268 -28.52 -15.35 -21.86
C ARG A 268 -27.24 -15.09 -22.61
N ALA A 269 -27.34 -14.26 -23.62
CA ALA A 269 -26.20 -13.65 -24.28
C ALA A 269 -26.39 -12.14 -24.31
N SER A 270 -25.34 -11.38 -24.20
CA SER A 270 -25.42 -9.94 -24.30
C SER A 270 -24.21 -9.38 -25.06
N HIS A 271 -24.45 -8.36 -25.86
CA HIS A 271 -23.40 -7.64 -26.55
C HIS A 271 -23.59 -6.15 -26.33
N GLN A 272 -22.47 -5.45 -26.06
CA GLN A 272 -22.47 -4.01 -25.85
C GLN A 272 -21.57 -3.35 -26.89
N SER A 273 -22.15 -2.50 -27.73
CA SER A 273 -21.43 -1.67 -28.70
C SER A 273 -21.42 -0.20 -28.25
N MET A 274 -20.30 0.47 -28.46
CA MET A 274 -20.18 1.90 -28.14
C MET A 274 -20.78 2.74 -29.26
N ARG A 275 -21.88 3.45 -28.98
CA ARG A 275 -22.49 4.38 -29.92
C ARG A 275 -21.86 5.78 -29.86
N PHE A 276 -21.53 6.23 -28.64
CA PHE A 276 -20.90 7.52 -28.41
C PHE A 276 -19.89 7.40 -27.27
N SER A 277 -18.67 7.80 -27.56
CA SER A 277 -17.56 7.66 -26.58
C SER A 277 -17.68 8.60 -25.38
N GLY A 278 -18.24 9.81 -25.57
CA GLY A 278 -18.35 10.80 -24.50
C GLY A 278 -17.02 10.98 -23.76
N PHE A 279 -17.06 10.99 -22.44
CA PHE A 279 -15.87 11.17 -21.59
C PHE A 279 -14.80 10.09 -21.77
N THR A 280 -15.14 8.89 -22.25
CA THR A 280 -14.17 7.81 -22.43
C THR A 280 -13.15 8.08 -23.53
N ALA A 281 -13.42 9.08 -24.39
CA ALA A 281 -12.46 9.57 -25.38
C ALA A 281 -11.16 10.10 -24.73
N ILE A 282 -11.22 10.55 -23.48
CA ILE A 282 -10.07 11.13 -22.76
C ILE A 282 -9.62 10.23 -21.61
N TYR A 283 -10.57 9.64 -20.89
CA TYR A 283 -10.27 8.99 -19.63
C TYR A 283 -11.20 7.81 -19.32
N GLU A 284 -10.60 6.71 -18.93
CA GLU A 284 -11.28 5.60 -18.28
C GLU A 284 -10.62 5.30 -16.93
N GLU A 285 -11.40 4.89 -15.95
CA GLU A 285 -10.86 4.49 -14.64
C GLU A 285 -10.07 3.19 -14.74
N GLY A 286 -8.97 3.11 -13.96
CA GLY A 286 -8.24 1.86 -13.78
C GLY A 286 -9.07 0.88 -12.94
N ARG A 287 -9.07 -0.40 -13.32
CA ARG A 287 -9.69 -1.48 -12.57
C ARG A 287 -8.64 -2.23 -11.77
N ASP A 288 -9.05 -2.81 -10.64
CA ASP A 288 -8.19 -3.70 -9.85
C ASP A 288 -8.29 -5.16 -10.32
N ASP A 289 -9.37 -5.50 -11.05
CA ASP A 289 -9.68 -6.83 -11.57
C ASP A 289 -9.43 -6.91 -13.08
N GLU A 290 -9.25 -8.13 -13.58
CA GLU A 290 -9.14 -8.40 -15.02
C GLU A 290 -10.41 -7.96 -15.76
N GLN A 291 -10.24 -7.48 -16.98
CA GLN A 291 -11.39 -7.07 -17.80
C GLN A 291 -12.26 -8.30 -18.09
N GLU A 292 -13.56 -8.16 -17.83
CA GLU A 292 -14.55 -9.07 -18.42
C GLU A 292 -14.32 -9.13 -19.93
N LYS A 293 -14.19 -10.32 -20.48
CA LYS A 293 -14.13 -10.51 -21.92
C LYS A 293 -15.41 -9.95 -22.49
N LEU A 294 -15.29 -9.01 -23.40
CA LEU A 294 -16.44 -8.55 -24.20
C LEU A 294 -16.94 -9.76 -25.00
N ASP A 295 -18.22 -10.08 -24.83
CA ASP A 295 -18.87 -11.12 -25.61
C ASP A 295 -18.78 -10.78 -27.11
N SER A 296 -18.66 -11.82 -27.93
CA SER A 296 -18.60 -11.69 -29.37
C SER A 296 -19.86 -10.96 -29.92
N PRO A 297 -19.76 -10.23 -31.05
CA PRO A 297 -20.92 -9.62 -31.64
C PRO A 297 -22.04 -10.64 -31.87
N LEU A 298 -23.26 -10.29 -31.47
CA LEU A 298 -24.44 -11.12 -31.66
C LEU A 298 -24.91 -11.03 -33.13
N PRO A 299 -25.32 -12.16 -33.74
CA PRO A 299 -25.93 -12.13 -35.06
C PRO A 299 -27.32 -11.46 -35.04
N ASP A 300 -27.79 -11.00 -36.19
CA ASP A 300 -29.13 -10.44 -36.32
C ASP A 300 -30.18 -11.57 -36.22
N LEU A 301 -30.90 -11.63 -35.11
CA LEU A 301 -31.85 -12.69 -34.71
C LEU A 301 -33.27 -12.13 -34.63
N ASN A 302 -34.25 -13.03 -34.79
CA ASN A 302 -35.64 -12.72 -34.52
C ASN A 302 -36.19 -13.55 -33.36
N GLU A 303 -37.15 -12.99 -32.61
CA GLU A 303 -37.86 -13.75 -31.57
C GLU A 303 -38.57 -14.96 -32.20
N GLY A 304 -38.54 -16.09 -31.51
CA GLY A 304 -39.03 -17.38 -31.97
C GLY A 304 -38.11 -18.11 -32.95
N GLU A 305 -37.00 -17.53 -33.39
CA GLU A 305 -36.03 -18.19 -34.31
C GLU A 305 -35.45 -19.42 -33.66
N ALA A 306 -35.43 -20.55 -34.40
CA ALA A 306 -34.85 -21.80 -33.96
C ALA A 306 -33.31 -21.72 -34.03
N LEU A 307 -32.65 -22.27 -33.01
CA LEU A 307 -31.19 -22.31 -32.89
C LEU A 307 -30.72 -23.77 -32.73
N THR A 308 -29.54 -24.04 -33.27
CA THR A 308 -28.90 -25.35 -33.14
C THR A 308 -27.70 -25.24 -32.21
N PRO A 309 -27.64 -26.01 -31.11
CA PRO A 309 -26.44 -26.07 -30.30
C PRO A 309 -25.32 -26.78 -31.06
N THR A 310 -24.16 -26.16 -31.11
CA THR A 310 -22.96 -26.75 -31.75
C THR A 310 -21.99 -27.31 -30.74
N GLN A 311 -21.91 -26.69 -29.56
CA GLN A 311 -21.05 -27.14 -28.47
C GLN A 311 -21.69 -26.80 -27.11
N TYR A 312 -21.52 -27.69 -26.15
CA TYR A 312 -21.80 -27.46 -24.74
C TYR A 312 -20.50 -27.41 -23.98
N ASP A 313 -20.28 -26.36 -23.19
CA ASP A 313 -19.06 -26.15 -22.41
C ASP A 313 -19.37 -26.03 -20.91
N PRO A 314 -19.48 -27.15 -20.19
CA PRO A 314 -19.61 -27.14 -18.74
C PRO A 314 -18.26 -26.92 -18.09
N GLN A 315 -18.10 -25.85 -17.30
CA GLN A 315 -16.86 -25.49 -16.63
C GLN A 315 -17.02 -25.53 -15.11
N GLN A 316 -16.10 -26.24 -14.45
CA GLN A 316 -16.00 -26.30 -13.00
C GLN A 316 -15.25 -25.07 -12.47
N HIS A 317 -15.80 -24.43 -11.46
CA HIS A 317 -15.21 -23.29 -10.78
C HIS A 317 -15.20 -23.51 -9.26
N PHE A 318 -14.30 -22.82 -8.60
CA PHE A 318 -14.29 -22.71 -7.15
C PHE A 318 -14.29 -21.25 -6.75
N THR A 319 -15.09 -20.90 -5.77
CA THR A 319 -15.06 -19.54 -5.21
C THR A 319 -13.66 -19.21 -4.74
N GLN A 320 -13.24 -17.96 -4.93
CA GLN A 320 -11.90 -17.50 -4.57
C GLN A 320 -11.95 -16.72 -3.25
N PRO A 321 -10.89 -16.79 -2.43
CA PRO A 321 -10.82 -15.97 -1.23
C PRO A 321 -10.78 -14.48 -1.61
N PRO A 322 -11.18 -13.59 -0.67
CA PRO A 322 -11.08 -12.16 -0.94
C PRO A 322 -9.64 -11.77 -1.24
N ALA A 323 -9.43 -10.92 -2.23
CA ALA A 323 -8.09 -10.51 -2.63
C ALA A 323 -7.39 -9.73 -1.51
N ARG A 324 -6.07 -9.95 -1.34
CA ARG A 324 -5.23 -9.11 -0.48
C ARG A 324 -5.29 -7.67 -0.94
N TYR A 325 -5.20 -6.75 0.00
CA TYR A 325 -5.15 -5.33 -0.33
C TYR A 325 -3.92 -4.99 -1.19
N THR A 326 -4.13 -4.11 -2.16
CA THR A 326 -3.06 -3.28 -2.74
C THR A 326 -2.95 -1.98 -1.95
N GLU A 327 -1.92 -1.16 -2.21
CA GLU A 327 -1.88 0.19 -1.61
C GLU A 327 -3.12 1.01 -1.98
N ALA A 328 -3.63 0.86 -3.22
CA ALA A 328 -4.84 1.54 -3.70
C ALA A 328 -6.09 1.08 -2.95
N THR A 329 -6.31 -0.23 -2.86
CA THR A 329 -7.52 -0.77 -2.20
C THR A 329 -7.46 -0.60 -0.68
N LEU A 330 -6.26 -0.52 -0.06
CA LEU A 330 -6.13 -0.17 1.35
C LEU A 330 -6.48 1.30 1.60
N VAL A 331 -6.04 2.24 0.75
CA VAL A 331 -6.48 3.66 0.82
C VAL A 331 -8.00 3.74 0.73
N ARG A 332 -8.59 3.02 -0.22
CA ARG A 332 -10.05 2.98 -0.40
C ARG A 332 -10.75 2.43 0.84
N ALA A 333 -10.30 1.31 1.39
CA ALA A 333 -10.87 0.70 2.59
C ALA A 333 -10.78 1.62 3.82
N MET A 334 -9.64 2.32 3.99
CA MET A 334 -9.48 3.31 5.07
C MET A 334 -10.45 4.48 4.90
N GLU A 335 -10.61 5.00 3.68
CA GLU A 335 -11.55 6.07 3.38
C GLU A 335 -13.00 5.67 3.64
N GLU A 336 -13.43 4.52 3.11
CA GLU A 336 -14.80 3.98 3.28
C GLU A 336 -15.16 3.76 4.75
N LYS A 337 -14.18 3.34 5.54
CA LYS A 337 -14.32 3.14 7.00
C LYS A 337 -14.13 4.43 7.82
N GLY A 338 -13.83 5.56 7.20
CA GLY A 338 -13.58 6.84 7.88
C GLY A 338 -12.29 6.89 8.70
N VAL A 339 -11.34 5.99 8.44
CA VAL A 339 -10.08 5.84 9.15
C VAL A 339 -8.96 6.61 8.44
N GLY A 340 -8.44 7.65 9.07
CA GLY A 340 -7.47 8.56 8.48
C GLY A 340 -8.13 9.72 7.72
N ARG A 341 -7.30 10.56 7.12
CA ARG A 341 -7.70 11.77 6.37
C ARG A 341 -6.75 11.98 5.19
N PRO A 342 -7.07 12.86 4.23
CA PRO A 342 -6.22 13.15 3.07
C PRO A 342 -4.75 13.39 3.38
N SER A 343 -4.47 13.99 4.53
CA SER A 343 -3.09 14.26 4.98
C SER A 343 -2.34 13.03 5.53
N THR A 344 -3.02 11.93 5.85
CA THR A 344 -2.44 10.81 6.62
C THR A 344 -2.33 9.50 5.84
N TYR A 345 -3.17 9.23 4.83
CA TYR A 345 -3.18 7.95 4.10
C TYR A 345 -1.78 7.50 3.63
N ALA A 346 -1.11 8.36 2.86
CA ALA A 346 0.20 8.03 2.30
C ALA A 346 1.27 7.78 3.38
N ALA A 347 1.24 8.58 4.45
CA ALA A 347 2.20 8.46 5.55
C ALA A 347 1.99 7.16 6.35
N ILE A 348 0.74 6.77 6.58
CA ILE A 348 0.38 5.56 7.33
C ILE A 348 0.78 4.32 6.54
N ILE A 349 0.41 4.24 5.26
CA ILE A 349 0.76 3.10 4.39
C ILE A 349 2.28 2.95 4.27
N ALA A 350 3.02 4.04 4.15
CA ALA A 350 4.48 3.99 4.17
C ALA A 350 5.01 3.52 5.54
N THR A 351 4.42 3.99 6.65
CA THR A 351 4.88 3.66 8.00
C THR A 351 4.71 2.18 8.32
N ILE A 352 3.57 1.56 8.00
CA ILE A 352 3.34 0.13 8.28
C ILE A 352 4.28 -0.76 7.47
N GLN A 353 4.71 -0.34 6.29
CA GLN A 353 5.73 -1.01 5.48
C GLN A 353 7.15 -0.72 6.01
N ASP A 354 7.50 0.53 6.32
CA ASP A 354 8.81 0.93 6.87
C ASP A 354 9.08 0.27 8.24
N ARG A 355 8.03 -0.03 9.03
CA ARG A 355 8.11 -0.76 10.30
C ARG A 355 8.08 -2.27 10.15
N GLU A 356 7.99 -2.76 8.92
CA GLU A 356 7.90 -4.19 8.61
C GLU A 356 6.68 -4.87 9.27
N TYR A 357 5.58 -4.15 9.51
CA TYR A 357 4.32 -4.77 9.96
C TYR A 357 3.60 -5.43 8.79
N VAL A 358 3.76 -4.86 7.63
CA VAL A 358 3.19 -5.32 6.36
C VAL A 358 4.31 -5.40 5.33
N SER A 359 4.34 -6.49 4.59
CA SER A 359 5.20 -6.69 3.42
C SER A 359 4.40 -6.48 2.14
N LYS A 360 5.09 -6.09 1.07
CA LYS A 360 4.49 -5.93 -0.26
C LYS A 360 5.17 -6.87 -1.24
N THR A 361 4.40 -7.81 -1.79
CA THR A 361 4.83 -8.74 -2.85
C THR A 361 3.82 -8.68 -3.98
N ASP A 362 4.27 -8.55 -5.21
CA ASP A 362 3.43 -8.45 -6.42
C ASP A 362 2.28 -7.44 -6.28
N LYS A 363 2.62 -6.25 -5.75
CA LYS A 363 1.69 -5.15 -5.45
C LYS A 363 0.66 -5.46 -4.35
N ARG A 364 0.63 -6.67 -3.78
CA ARG A 364 -0.28 -7.09 -2.71
C ARG A 364 0.38 -6.92 -1.35
N LEU A 365 -0.41 -6.50 -0.37
CA LEU A 365 0.01 -6.30 1.02
C LEU A 365 -0.38 -7.51 1.84
N ALA A 366 0.58 -8.07 2.58
CA ALA A 366 0.36 -9.15 3.52
C ALA A 366 0.99 -8.81 4.88
N PRO A 367 0.43 -9.25 6.01
CA PRO A 367 1.05 -9.05 7.31
C PRO A 367 2.34 -9.84 7.40
N THR A 368 3.30 -9.31 8.13
CA THR A 368 4.49 -10.07 8.53
C THR A 368 4.25 -10.76 9.88
N PRO A 369 5.03 -11.77 10.26
CA PRO A 369 4.96 -12.34 11.60
C PRO A 369 5.12 -11.29 12.71
N LEU A 370 5.93 -10.26 12.47
CA LEU A 370 6.05 -9.12 13.40
C LEU A 370 4.75 -8.31 13.46
N GLY A 371 4.13 -8.03 12.32
CA GLY A 371 2.86 -7.31 12.24
C GLY A 371 1.74 -8.05 12.97
N GLU A 372 1.67 -9.36 12.83
CA GLU A 372 0.69 -10.20 13.53
C GLU A 372 0.89 -10.16 15.05
N VAL A 373 2.14 -10.27 15.54
CA VAL A 373 2.45 -10.18 16.98
C VAL A 373 2.12 -8.80 17.54
N VAL A 374 2.46 -7.73 16.82
CA VAL A 374 2.13 -6.36 17.25
C VAL A 374 0.61 -6.15 17.25
N ASN A 375 -0.08 -6.59 16.19
CA ASN A 375 -1.54 -6.48 16.09
C ASN A 375 -2.21 -7.30 17.21
N GLY A 376 -1.76 -8.52 17.47
CA GLY A 376 -2.28 -9.37 18.55
C GLY A 376 -2.17 -8.69 19.92
N LEU A 377 -1.00 -8.13 20.25
CA LEU A 377 -0.81 -7.37 21.48
C LEU A 377 -1.75 -6.15 21.56
N MET A 378 -1.89 -5.42 20.45
CA MET A 378 -2.76 -4.25 20.41
C MET A 378 -4.24 -4.63 20.55
N MET A 379 -4.68 -5.71 19.93
CA MET A 379 -6.05 -6.22 20.04
C MET A 379 -6.39 -6.70 21.45
N GLU A 380 -5.43 -7.34 22.12
CA GLU A 380 -5.63 -7.89 23.47
C GLU A 380 -5.64 -6.81 24.55
N ARG A 381 -4.80 -5.78 24.44
CA ARG A 381 -4.55 -4.80 25.51
C ARG A 381 -5.05 -3.39 25.22
N PHE A 382 -5.31 -3.06 23.97
CA PHE A 382 -5.68 -1.72 23.51
C PHE A 382 -6.77 -1.82 22.45
N SER A 383 -7.84 -2.56 22.78
CA SER A 383 -8.93 -2.88 21.83
C SER A 383 -9.54 -1.64 21.21
N ASP A 384 -9.71 -0.55 21.99
CA ASP A 384 -10.29 0.71 21.51
C ASP A 384 -9.37 1.41 20.50
N ILE A 385 -8.05 1.39 20.74
CA ILE A 385 -7.07 2.02 19.84
C ILE A 385 -7.06 1.37 18.46
N VAL A 386 -7.31 0.07 18.37
CA VAL A 386 -7.36 -0.68 17.11
C VAL A 386 -8.78 -0.89 16.59
N ASN A 387 -9.79 -0.37 17.29
CA ASN A 387 -11.17 -0.43 16.84
C ASN A 387 -11.41 0.56 15.69
N VAL A 388 -12.02 0.06 14.61
CA VAL A 388 -12.27 0.82 13.38
C VAL A 388 -13.30 1.93 13.64
N GLU A 389 -14.41 1.58 14.27
CA GLU A 389 -15.53 2.48 14.58
C GLU A 389 -15.08 3.57 15.56
N PHE A 390 -14.38 3.19 16.63
CA PHE A 390 -13.82 4.14 17.61
C PHE A 390 -12.87 5.12 16.93
N THR A 391 -12.00 4.62 16.05
CA THR A 391 -11.06 5.49 15.32
C THR A 391 -11.79 6.41 14.35
N ALA A 392 -12.79 5.93 13.64
CA ALA A 392 -13.61 6.75 12.75
C ALA A 392 -14.38 7.84 13.51
N ASP A 393 -14.94 7.50 14.67
CA ASP A 393 -15.64 8.44 15.53
C ASP A 393 -14.68 9.51 16.10
N MET A 394 -13.49 9.13 16.49
CA MET A 394 -12.47 10.08 16.93
C MET A 394 -12.08 11.04 15.79
N GLU A 395 -11.95 10.53 14.55
CA GLU A 395 -11.71 11.39 13.39
C GLU A 395 -12.84 12.38 13.17
N LYS A 396 -14.11 11.97 13.27
CA LYS A 396 -15.28 12.87 13.20
C LYS A 396 -15.28 13.90 14.33
N GLN A 397 -14.91 13.50 15.56
CA GLN A 397 -14.80 14.46 16.67
C GLN A 397 -13.70 15.51 16.41
N LEU A 398 -12.59 15.09 15.80
CA LEU A 398 -11.50 16.01 15.44
C LEU A 398 -11.91 16.97 14.32
N ASP A 399 -12.74 16.53 13.36
CA ASP A 399 -13.29 17.41 12.33
C ASP A 399 -14.26 18.42 12.95
N ARG A 400 -15.14 18.01 13.87
CA ARG A 400 -16.01 18.91 14.63
C ARG A 400 -15.24 19.93 15.49
N VAL A 401 -14.05 19.57 15.98
CA VAL A 401 -13.14 20.52 16.65
C VAL A 401 -12.61 21.54 15.65
N GLU A 402 -12.31 21.13 14.42
CA GLU A 402 -11.87 22.02 13.33
C GLU A 402 -12.95 22.99 12.90
N GLU A 403 -14.20 22.54 12.86
CA GLU A 403 -15.41 23.36 12.61
C GLU A 403 -15.81 24.26 13.80
N GLY A 404 -15.09 24.20 14.92
CA GLY A 404 -15.39 24.98 16.12
C GLY A 404 -16.58 24.48 16.94
N GLN A 405 -17.13 23.29 16.63
CA GLN A 405 -18.30 22.71 17.32
C GLN A 405 -17.93 22.01 18.64
N LEU A 406 -16.68 21.57 18.80
CA LEU A 406 -16.19 20.90 19.99
C LEU A 406 -14.91 21.54 20.52
N PHE A 407 -14.77 21.54 21.85
CA PHE A 407 -13.55 22.03 22.49
C PHE A 407 -12.50 20.91 22.57
N TRP A 408 -11.38 21.09 21.90
CA TRP A 408 -10.35 20.07 21.71
C TRP A 408 -9.79 19.47 23.03
N LYS A 409 -9.70 20.25 24.11
CA LYS A 409 -9.20 19.75 25.40
C LYS A 409 -10.17 18.76 26.06
N GLU A 410 -11.48 18.90 25.85
CA GLU A 410 -12.49 17.97 26.35
C GLU A 410 -12.42 16.64 25.63
N VAL A 411 -12.30 16.65 24.31
CA VAL A 411 -12.10 15.45 23.50
C VAL A 411 -10.87 14.68 23.97
N LEU A 412 -9.75 15.38 24.15
CA LEU A 412 -8.50 14.75 24.62
C LEU A 412 -8.59 14.24 26.05
N ARG A 413 -9.25 14.97 26.95
CA ARG A 413 -9.41 14.55 28.37
C ARG A 413 -10.26 13.30 28.48
N LYS A 414 -11.37 13.23 27.72
CA LYS A 414 -12.25 12.05 27.67
C LYS A 414 -11.48 10.83 27.15
N PHE A 415 -10.71 10.98 26.09
CA PHE A 415 -9.88 9.90 25.54
C PHE A 415 -8.80 9.45 26.52
N TYR A 416 -8.05 10.40 27.11
CA TYR A 416 -6.86 10.09 27.92
C TYR A 416 -7.16 9.30 29.18
N GLY A 417 -8.34 9.51 29.80
CA GLY A 417 -8.72 8.77 31.01
C GLY A 417 -8.77 7.25 30.80
N GLY A 418 -9.47 6.80 29.76
CA GLY A 418 -9.54 5.37 29.40
C GLY A 418 -8.19 4.82 28.94
N PHE A 419 -7.55 5.53 28.02
CA PHE A 419 -6.25 5.12 27.47
C PHE A 419 -5.15 5.00 28.54
N HIS A 420 -5.12 5.90 29.53
CA HIS A 420 -4.13 5.82 30.63
C HIS A 420 -4.35 4.58 31.49
N GLN A 421 -5.60 4.21 31.77
CA GLN A 421 -5.89 2.99 32.52
C GLN A 421 -5.47 1.75 31.73
N GLU A 422 -5.81 1.65 30.44
CA GLU A 422 -5.35 0.56 29.57
C GLU A 422 -3.81 0.43 29.56
N MET A 423 -3.08 1.56 29.58
CA MET A 423 -1.62 1.55 29.64
C MET A 423 -1.10 0.96 30.95
N LEU A 424 -1.68 1.32 32.09
CA LEU A 424 -1.29 0.79 33.40
C LEU A 424 -1.57 -0.72 33.47
N ASP A 425 -2.75 -1.14 33.04
CA ASP A 425 -3.16 -2.54 33.04
C ASP A 425 -2.27 -3.38 32.12
N ALA A 426 -1.91 -2.84 30.94
CA ALA A 426 -1.00 -3.49 30.00
C ALA A 426 0.44 -3.59 30.55
N GLU A 427 0.95 -2.55 31.21
CA GLU A 427 2.29 -2.59 31.81
C GLU A 427 2.37 -3.65 32.91
N GLN A 428 1.35 -3.75 33.77
CA GLN A 428 1.24 -4.74 34.82
C GLN A 428 1.10 -6.16 34.26
N ALA A 429 0.16 -6.39 33.32
CA ALA A 429 -0.08 -7.72 32.75
C ALA A 429 1.12 -8.27 31.97
N LEU A 430 1.92 -7.39 31.41
CA LEU A 430 3.11 -7.75 30.63
C LEU A 430 4.38 -7.72 31.49
N GLU A 431 4.31 -7.55 32.81
CA GLU A 431 5.51 -7.55 33.66
C GLU A 431 6.27 -8.88 33.50
N GLY A 432 7.58 -8.81 33.28
CA GLY A 432 8.41 -9.99 33.01
C GLY A 432 8.20 -10.70 31.68
N VAL A 433 7.15 -10.37 30.92
CA VAL A 433 6.84 -11.00 29.64
C VAL A 433 7.58 -10.31 28.50
N ARG A 434 8.17 -11.10 27.60
CA ARG A 434 8.70 -10.64 26.31
C ARG A 434 8.14 -11.49 25.19
N LEU A 435 7.41 -10.84 24.28
CA LEU A 435 6.82 -11.50 23.13
C LEU A 435 7.90 -11.86 22.10
N LYS A 436 7.91 -13.11 21.68
CA LYS A 436 8.80 -13.59 20.62
C LYS A 436 8.08 -13.50 19.28
N VAL A 437 8.72 -12.87 18.32
CA VAL A 437 8.26 -12.92 16.94
C VAL A 437 8.67 -14.27 16.35
N PRO A 438 7.77 -15.03 15.75
CA PRO A 438 8.14 -16.26 15.05
C PRO A 438 9.22 -15.98 14.01
N ASP A 439 10.21 -16.86 13.94
CA ASP A 439 11.26 -16.76 12.94
C ASP A 439 10.72 -17.23 11.57
N GLU A 440 11.07 -16.52 10.53
CA GLU A 440 10.76 -16.94 9.15
C GLU A 440 11.69 -18.12 8.78
N VAL A 441 11.10 -19.30 8.60
CA VAL A 441 11.82 -20.51 8.21
C VAL A 441 12.10 -20.47 6.72
N THR A 442 13.33 -20.76 6.32
CA THR A 442 13.73 -20.86 4.92
C THR A 442 13.89 -22.31 4.47
N GLU A 443 13.93 -22.55 3.17
CA GLU A 443 14.21 -23.86 2.60
C GLU A 443 15.71 -24.24 2.69
N GLU A 444 16.59 -23.25 2.97
CA GLU A 444 18.02 -23.49 3.11
C GLU A 444 18.32 -24.28 4.40
N LYS A 445 19.08 -25.36 4.27
CA LYS A 445 19.49 -26.20 5.39
C LYS A 445 20.81 -25.74 6.00
N CYS A 446 20.91 -25.92 7.30
CA CYS A 446 22.13 -25.68 8.05
C CYS A 446 23.21 -26.71 7.65
N GLU A 447 24.37 -26.24 7.23
CA GLU A 447 25.51 -27.07 6.81
C GLU A 447 26.10 -27.92 7.96
N LEU A 448 25.84 -27.53 9.22
CA LEU A 448 26.36 -28.24 10.39
C LEU A 448 25.39 -29.28 10.97
N CYS A 449 24.08 -29.04 10.95
CA CYS A 449 23.09 -29.89 11.63
C CYS A 449 21.85 -30.23 10.79
N GLY A 450 21.77 -29.83 9.55
CA GLY A 450 20.70 -30.16 8.59
C GLY A 450 19.34 -29.50 8.86
N ARG A 451 19.15 -28.75 9.94
CA ARG A 451 17.90 -28.03 10.25
C ARG A 451 17.70 -26.87 9.26
N ASN A 452 16.47 -26.57 8.91
CA ASN A 452 16.17 -25.40 8.08
C ASN A 452 16.62 -24.11 8.79
N LEU A 453 17.30 -23.23 8.04
CA LEU A 453 17.74 -21.93 8.54
C LEU A 453 16.56 -20.98 8.70
N VAL A 454 16.69 -20.09 9.67
CA VAL A 454 15.69 -19.05 9.95
C VAL A 454 16.27 -17.67 9.74
N VAL A 455 15.43 -16.75 9.27
CA VAL A 455 15.82 -15.33 9.10
C VAL A 455 15.83 -14.65 10.45
N LYS A 456 17.00 -14.19 10.87
CA LYS A 456 17.18 -13.36 12.09
C LYS A 456 17.55 -11.94 11.70
N THR A 457 17.13 -10.98 12.51
CA THR A 457 17.47 -9.57 12.32
C THR A 457 18.50 -9.13 13.35
N SER A 458 19.59 -8.52 12.89
CA SER A 458 20.62 -7.90 13.73
C SER A 458 20.71 -6.39 13.47
N ARG A 459 21.54 -5.70 14.26
CA ARG A 459 21.87 -4.28 13.99
C ARG A 459 22.51 -4.02 12.61
N PHE A 460 23.01 -5.07 11.96
CA PHE A 460 23.67 -5.01 10.64
C PHE A 460 22.74 -5.46 9.51
N GLY A 461 21.50 -5.86 9.80
CA GLY A 461 20.51 -6.35 8.82
C GLY A 461 20.06 -7.78 9.09
N LYS A 462 19.29 -8.32 8.15
CA LYS A 462 18.80 -9.70 8.19
C LYS A 462 19.92 -10.68 7.82
N PHE A 463 19.94 -11.85 8.46
CA PHE A 463 20.86 -12.95 8.20
C PHE A 463 20.18 -14.29 8.46
N LEU A 464 20.68 -15.36 7.87
CA LEU A 464 20.24 -16.72 8.13
C LEU A 464 20.97 -17.26 9.37
N ALA A 465 20.23 -17.88 10.27
CA ALA A 465 20.78 -18.50 11.45
C ALA A 465 20.17 -19.89 11.67
N CYS A 466 20.93 -20.80 12.27
CA CYS A 466 20.39 -22.06 12.67
C CYS A 466 19.47 -21.91 13.90
N PRO A 467 18.24 -22.49 13.88
CA PRO A 467 17.35 -22.43 15.04
C PRO A 467 17.88 -23.26 16.23
N GLY A 468 18.87 -24.13 16.04
CA GLY A 468 19.50 -24.93 17.07
C GLY A 468 20.47 -24.18 17.99
N TYR A 469 20.48 -22.85 17.98
CA TYR A 469 21.27 -22.07 18.93
C TYR A 469 20.75 -22.31 20.37
N PRO A 470 21.63 -22.50 21.38
CA PRO A 470 23.11 -22.34 21.39
C PRO A 470 23.94 -23.52 20.91
N GLU A 471 23.35 -24.69 20.68
CA GLU A 471 24.07 -25.91 20.28
C GLU A 471 24.73 -25.77 18.91
N CYS A 472 23.98 -25.27 17.94
CA CYS A 472 24.48 -24.96 16.61
C CYS A 472 24.53 -23.44 16.38
N LYS A 473 25.72 -22.91 16.20
CA LYS A 473 25.97 -21.46 16.04
C LYS A 473 26.12 -21.04 14.59
N PHE A 474 25.66 -21.84 13.64
CA PHE A 474 25.78 -21.54 12.22
C PHE A 474 24.99 -20.29 11.85
N THR A 475 25.63 -19.37 11.15
CA THR A 475 25.01 -18.16 10.59
C THR A 475 25.58 -17.88 9.21
N LYS A 476 24.69 -17.47 8.28
CA LYS A 476 25.04 -17.15 6.89
C LYS A 476 24.42 -15.78 6.55
N PRO A 477 25.15 -14.86 5.92
CA PRO A 477 24.55 -13.62 5.43
C PRO A 477 23.54 -13.93 4.30
N ILE A 478 22.43 -13.23 4.26
CA ILE A 478 21.51 -13.29 3.13
C ILE A 478 22.18 -12.55 1.97
N THR A 479 22.54 -13.29 0.92
CA THR A 479 23.17 -12.76 -0.28
C THR A 479 22.23 -12.92 -1.47
N GLU A 480 21.97 -11.82 -2.16
CA GLU A 480 21.19 -11.80 -3.39
C GLU A 480 22.14 -12.08 -4.57
N LYS A 481 21.96 -13.22 -5.26
CA LYS A 481 22.69 -13.50 -6.49
C LYS A 481 22.15 -12.60 -7.59
N MET A 482 23.06 -11.92 -8.28
CA MET A 482 22.72 -11.06 -9.41
C MET A 482 22.78 -11.85 -10.71
N PRO A 483 22.05 -11.43 -11.75
CA PRO A 483 22.22 -11.97 -13.09
C PRO A 483 23.64 -11.69 -13.61
N GLY A 484 24.13 -12.54 -14.51
CA GLY A 484 25.47 -12.45 -15.09
C GLY A 484 26.54 -13.12 -14.24
N ARG A 485 27.74 -13.17 -14.81
CA ARG A 485 28.92 -13.85 -14.26
C ARG A 485 30.06 -12.87 -13.98
N CYS A 486 30.88 -13.21 -13.02
CA CYS A 486 32.06 -12.42 -12.70
C CYS A 486 33.02 -12.33 -13.90
N PRO A 487 33.39 -11.12 -14.36
CA PRO A 487 34.26 -10.96 -15.53
C PRO A 487 35.69 -11.47 -15.31
N LYS A 488 36.12 -11.66 -14.04
CA LYS A 488 37.46 -12.18 -13.72
C LYS A 488 37.53 -13.71 -13.63
N CYS A 489 36.48 -14.36 -13.10
CA CYS A 489 36.55 -15.81 -12.79
C CYS A 489 35.32 -16.61 -13.18
N GLY A 490 34.30 -16.02 -13.79
CA GLY A 490 33.08 -16.67 -14.23
C GLY A 490 32.09 -17.06 -13.12
N SER A 491 32.44 -16.91 -11.84
CA SER A 491 31.58 -17.23 -10.70
C SER A 491 30.42 -16.24 -10.54
N ALA A 492 29.44 -16.55 -9.65
CA ALA A 492 28.29 -15.67 -9.43
C ALA A 492 28.69 -14.31 -8.84
N ILE A 493 27.91 -13.28 -9.18
CA ILE A 493 28.05 -11.94 -8.60
C ILE A 493 26.97 -11.78 -7.51
N LEU A 494 27.39 -11.32 -6.33
CA LEU A 494 26.52 -11.11 -5.18
C LEU A 494 26.34 -9.63 -4.92
N LYS A 495 25.10 -9.22 -4.63
CA LYS A 495 24.81 -7.88 -4.14
C LYS A 495 25.10 -7.81 -2.64
N ARG A 496 25.92 -6.86 -2.24
CA ARG A 496 26.34 -6.61 -0.86
C ARG A 496 26.04 -5.16 -0.47
N LYS A 497 26.03 -4.87 0.83
CA LYS A 497 25.90 -3.49 1.36
C LYS A 497 27.19 -3.06 2.04
N SER A 498 27.67 -1.87 1.72
CA SER A 498 28.80 -1.23 2.39
C SER A 498 28.45 -0.81 3.83
N LYS A 499 29.41 -0.48 4.65
CA LYS A 499 29.20 0.05 6.03
C LYS A 499 28.29 1.31 6.05
N ARG A 500 28.28 2.08 4.97
CA ARG A 500 27.44 3.29 4.79
C ARG A 500 26.06 2.98 4.19
N GLY A 501 25.70 1.69 4.00
CA GLY A 501 24.40 1.26 3.48
C GLY A 501 24.24 1.26 1.95
N TYR A 502 25.27 1.66 1.20
CA TYR A 502 25.22 1.63 -0.28
C TYR A 502 25.39 0.21 -0.81
N ALA A 503 24.60 -0.16 -1.82
CA ALA A 503 24.72 -1.44 -2.50
C ALA A 503 25.97 -1.44 -3.39
N TYR A 504 26.73 -2.53 -3.37
CA TYR A 504 27.83 -2.83 -4.29
C TYR A 504 27.76 -4.30 -4.71
N TYR A 505 28.44 -4.64 -5.79
CA TYR A 505 28.37 -5.97 -6.39
C TYR A 505 29.77 -6.58 -6.38
N ALA A 506 29.90 -7.79 -5.87
CA ALA A 506 31.19 -8.46 -5.72
C ALA A 506 31.08 -9.95 -6.08
N CYS A 507 32.17 -10.55 -6.53
CA CYS A 507 32.25 -11.97 -6.77
C CYS A 507 31.96 -12.77 -5.50
N GLU A 508 31.30 -13.93 -5.65
CA GLU A 508 31.01 -14.84 -4.52
C GLU A 508 32.31 -15.37 -3.88
N ARG A 509 33.38 -15.52 -4.64
CA ARG A 509 34.71 -15.93 -4.15
C ARG A 509 35.43 -14.86 -3.33
N GLY A 510 34.82 -13.69 -3.16
CA GLY A 510 35.31 -12.63 -2.27
C GLY A 510 36.75 -12.20 -2.57
N ALA A 511 37.63 -12.27 -1.55
CA ALA A 511 39.03 -11.82 -1.64
C ALA A 511 39.89 -12.65 -2.62
N GLU A 512 39.56 -13.91 -2.85
CA GLU A 512 40.30 -14.76 -3.80
C GLU A 512 40.22 -14.26 -5.24
N CYS A 513 39.04 -13.76 -5.64
CA CYS A 513 38.82 -13.18 -6.97
C CYS A 513 39.09 -11.67 -7.00
N GLY A 514 38.75 -10.97 -5.90
CA GLY A 514 38.93 -9.51 -5.76
C GLY A 514 38.06 -8.66 -6.67
N PHE A 515 37.10 -9.22 -7.39
CA PHE A 515 36.19 -8.43 -8.24
C PHE A 515 35.12 -7.71 -7.41
N MET A 516 35.03 -6.41 -7.58
CA MET A 516 34.03 -5.54 -6.96
C MET A 516 33.68 -4.37 -7.89
N THR A 517 32.39 -4.00 -7.95
CA THR A 517 31.91 -2.86 -8.71
C THR A 517 30.69 -2.20 -8.04
N TRP A 518 30.46 -0.92 -8.33
CA TRP A 518 29.23 -0.19 -7.98
C TRP A 518 28.17 -0.25 -9.07
N ASP A 519 28.55 -0.72 -10.27
CA ASP A 519 27.66 -0.88 -11.41
C ASP A 519 26.87 -2.18 -11.28
N VAL A 520 25.60 -2.13 -11.65
CA VAL A 520 24.64 -3.26 -11.51
C VAL A 520 24.88 -4.27 -12.63
N PRO A 521 25.19 -5.53 -12.35
CA PRO A 521 25.26 -6.57 -13.38
C PRO A 521 23.90 -6.76 -14.06
N THR A 522 23.92 -7.00 -15.36
CA THR A 522 22.72 -7.29 -16.16
C THR A 522 22.69 -8.76 -16.59
N ASP A 523 21.57 -9.18 -17.15
CA ASP A 523 21.37 -10.47 -17.79
C ASP A 523 21.90 -10.53 -19.23
N GLN A 524 22.51 -9.45 -19.72
CA GLN A 524 23.02 -9.35 -21.07
C GLN A 524 24.55 -9.50 -21.09
N ASP A 525 25.04 -10.29 -22.04
CA ASP A 525 26.46 -10.42 -22.31
C ASP A 525 26.89 -9.49 -23.44
N CYS A 526 28.13 -9.04 -23.39
CA CYS A 526 28.70 -8.16 -24.40
C CYS A 526 28.81 -8.91 -25.74
N PRO A 527 28.24 -8.37 -26.84
CA PRO A 527 28.28 -9.03 -28.14
C PRO A 527 29.71 -9.17 -28.73
N VAL A 528 30.67 -8.41 -28.21
CA VAL A 528 32.07 -8.42 -28.69
C VAL A 528 32.94 -9.41 -27.89
N CYS A 529 32.88 -9.37 -26.55
CA CYS A 529 33.77 -10.17 -25.70
C CYS A 529 33.04 -11.28 -24.88
N GLY A 530 31.71 -11.38 -24.97
CA GLY A 530 30.93 -12.40 -24.26
C GLY A 530 30.87 -12.24 -22.73
N GLN A 531 31.46 -11.16 -22.16
CA GLN A 531 31.40 -10.92 -20.72
C GLN A 531 30.11 -10.18 -20.33
N THR A 532 29.66 -10.40 -19.10
CA THR A 532 28.47 -9.74 -18.54
C THR A 532 28.57 -8.21 -18.67
N MET A 533 27.51 -7.61 -19.19
CA MET A 533 27.36 -6.15 -19.25
C MET A 533 26.82 -5.60 -17.95
N PHE A 534 27.18 -4.37 -17.67
CA PHE A 534 26.80 -3.66 -16.44
C PHE A 534 26.00 -2.41 -16.77
N LYS A 535 25.15 -1.99 -15.86
CA LYS A 535 24.45 -0.70 -15.94
C LYS A 535 24.70 0.10 -14.69
N ARG A 536 24.69 1.42 -14.81
CA ARG A 536 24.88 2.32 -13.67
C ARG A 536 23.77 2.14 -12.63
N SER A 537 24.14 2.16 -11.34
CA SER A 537 23.20 2.24 -10.23
C SER A 537 22.57 3.64 -10.21
N GLY A 538 21.26 3.77 -10.51
CA GLY A 538 20.53 5.04 -10.51
C GLY A 538 19.15 4.95 -11.14
N ARG A 539 18.37 6.05 -11.06
CA ARG A 539 17.03 6.15 -11.67
C ARG A 539 17.16 6.46 -13.17
N GLY A 540 16.61 5.59 -13.99
CA GLY A 540 16.52 5.75 -15.45
C GLY A 540 16.90 4.47 -16.20
N ALA A 541 16.37 4.32 -17.42
CA ALA A 541 16.76 3.25 -18.35
C ALA A 541 18.15 3.61 -18.94
N MET A 542 19.22 3.21 -18.26
CA MET A 542 20.56 3.37 -18.79
C MET A 542 20.93 2.15 -19.63
N LYS A 543 21.50 2.40 -20.82
CA LYS A 543 22.00 1.32 -21.69
C LYS A 543 23.10 0.55 -20.96
N PRO A 544 23.09 -0.80 -21.00
CA PRO A 544 24.19 -1.59 -20.49
C PRO A 544 25.50 -1.28 -21.22
N PHE A 545 26.63 -1.42 -20.54
CA PHE A 545 27.98 -1.18 -21.07
C PHE A 545 28.93 -2.29 -20.64
N CYS A 546 29.98 -2.48 -21.42
CA CYS A 546 31.05 -3.41 -21.13
C CYS A 546 32.12 -2.77 -20.22
N ILE A 547 32.61 -3.52 -19.23
CA ILE A 547 33.66 -3.07 -18.30
C ILE A 547 35.01 -3.75 -18.53
N ASN A 548 35.12 -4.60 -19.56
CA ASN A 548 36.39 -5.25 -19.92
C ASN A 548 37.30 -4.28 -20.66
N PRO A 549 38.46 -3.88 -20.08
CA PRO A 549 39.38 -2.89 -20.71
C PRO A 549 39.93 -3.31 -22.08
N GLU A 550 39.97 -4.62 -22.34
CA GLU A 550 40.52 -5.19 -23.61
C GLU A 550 39.45 -5.31 -24.71
N CYS A 551 38.22 -4.90 -24.44
CA CYS A 551 37.10 -5.01 -25.37
C CYS A 551 36.87 -3.71 -26.11
N GLU A 552 36.66 -3.76 -27.42
CA GLU A 552 36.30 -2.58 -28.24
C GLU A 552 35.05 -1.86 -27.75
N ASN A 553 34.15 -2.59 -27.09
CA ASN A 553 32.90 -2.05 -26.51
C ASN A 553 33.08 -1.56 -25.05
N PHE A 554 34.33 -1.37 -24.61
CA PHE A 554 34.66 -0.91 -23.26
C PHE A 554 34.23 0.54 -23.04
N LEU A 555 33.51 0.78 -21.93
CA LEU A 555 33.19 2.14 -21.50
C LEU A 555 34.00 2.50 -20.24
N PRO A 556 34.96 3.45 -20.34
CA PRO A 556 35.75 3.91 -19.21
C PRO A 556 34.90 4.51 -18.08
N GLU A 557 35.40 4.45 -16.85
CA GLU A 557 34.66 4.85 -15.65
C GLU A 557 34.28 6.34 -15.65
N ASP A 558 35.13 7.21 -16.16
CA ASP A 558 34.90 8.64 -16.32
C ASP A 558 33.74 8.95 -17.29
N LYS A 559 33.57 8.15 -18.33
CA LYS A 559 32.48 8.27 -19.33
C LYS A 559 31.16 7.62 -18.90
N ARG A 560 31.17 6.86 -17.80
CA ARG A 560 29.94 6.26 -17.23
C ARG A 560 29.03 7.27 -16.52
N GLY A 561 29.40 8.60 -16.58
CA GLY A 561 28.57 9.69 -16.09
C GLY A 561 28.50 9.81 -14.57
N TYR A 562 29.53 9.45 -13.83
CA TYR A 562 29.65 9.78 -12.41
C TYR A 562 29.90 11.31 -12.28
N ARG A 563 28.86 12.09 -11.92
CA ARG A 563 29.07 13.46 -11.45
C ARG A 563 29.74 13.40 -10.07
N ARG A 564 31.06 13.50 -10.00
CA ARG A 564 31.71 13.90 -8.74
C ARG A 564 31.24 15.32 -8.44
N LYS A 565 30.64 15.53 -7.26
CA LYS A 565 30.65 16.88 -6.67
C LYS A 565 32.13 17.26 -6.53
N ALA A 566 32.54 18.26 -7.26
CA ALA A 566 33.88 18.83 -7.13
C ALA A 566 34.01 19.35 -5.68
N SER A 567 34.75 18.63 -4.86
CA SER A 567 35.43 19.22 -3.72
C SER A 567 36.74 19.78 -4.29
N SER A 568 36.87 21.09 -4.21
CA SER A 568 38.14 21.77 -4.45
C SER A 568 39.22 21.14 -3.57
N THR A 569 40.15 20.45 -4.16
CA THR A 569 41.57 20.28 -3.88
C THR A 569 42.04 18.86 -4.27
N GLY A 570 43.04 18.82 -5.15
CA GLY A 570 44.08 17.81 -5.23
C GLY A 570 43.76 16.51 -5.96
N GLU A 571 44.45 16.30 -7.00
CA GLU A 571 44.63 15.04 -7.72
C GLU A 571 44.86 13.86 -6.77
N ALA A 572 44.01 12.81 -6.88
CA ALA A 572 44.24 11.51 -6.26
C ALA A 572 44.14 10.43 -7.32
N THR A 573 45.29 9.86 -7.63
CA THR A 573 45.56 8.76 -8.56
C THR A 573 44.95 7.42 -8.06
N ALA A 574 44.83 6.45 -8.95
CA ALA A 574 44.29 5.12 -8.67
C ALA A 574 45.01 4.36 -7.54
N GLU A 575 46.21 4.78 -7.16
CA GLU A 575 46.98 4.23 -6.03
C GLU A 575 46.40 4.55 -4.66
N SER A 576 45.75 5.71 -4.47
CA SER A 576 45.15 6.09 -3.18
C SER A 576 43.92 5.28 -2.79
N ASN A 577 43.26 4.62 -3.75
CA ASN A 577 42.12 3.73 -3.46
C ASN A 577 42.54 2.31 -3.06
N ALA A 578 43.74 1.89 -3.46
CA ALA A 578 44.32 0.61 -3.03
C ALA A 578 44.92 0.75 -1.62
N GLU A 579 45.52 1.89 -1.28
CA GLU A 579 46.04 2.19 0.06
C GLU A 579 44.92 2.33 1.10
N ALA A 580 43.82 3.01 0.77
CA ALA A 580 42.67 3.12 1.66
C ALA A 580 41.97 1.76 1.93
N ALA A 581 42.04 0.82 1.01
CA ALA A 581 41.55 -0.54 1.19
C ALA A 581 42.52 -1.36 2.07
N ALA A 582 43.80 -1.17 1.92
CA ALA A 582 44.84 -1.85 2.73
C ALA A 582 44.90 -1.31 4.18
N GLU A 583 44.73 0.00 4.38
CA GLU A 583 44.62 0.61 5.72
C GLU A 583 43.36 0.14 6.45
N ALA A 584 42.20 -0.01 5.77
CA ALA A 584 41.00 -0.55 6.37
C ALA A 584 41.12 -2.03 6.79
N GLU A 585 41.91 -2.82 6.07
CA GLU A 585 42.21 -4.22 6.49
C GLU A 585 43.19 -4.26 7.67
N GLN A 586 44.17 -3.40 7.73
CA GLN A 586 45.11 -3.31 8.85
C GLN A 586 44.41 -2.83 10.14
N GLU A 587 43.49 -1.85 10.06
CA GLU A 587 42.66 -1.45 11.23
C GLU A 587 41.81 -2.58 11.75
N ILE A 588 41.23 -3.42 10.90
CA ILE A 588 40.43 -4.59 11.31
C ILE A 588 41.30 -5.65 11.99
N LEU A 589 42.54 -5.83 11.54
CA LEU A 589 43.49 -6.76 12.18
C LEU A 589 43.99 -6.25 13.54
N THR A 590 44.23 -4.94 13.65
CA THR A 590 44.66 -4.32 14.92
C THR A 590 43.54 -4.25 15.95
N GLU A 591 42.29 -3.96 15.53
CA GLU A 591 41.11 -4.05 16.41
C GLU A 591 40.84 -5.49 16.89
N LYS A 592 41.03 -6.50 16.06
CA LYS A 592 40.92 -7.91 16.48
C LYS A 592 42.01 -8.32 17.46
N LYS A 593 43.25 -7.84 17.29
CA LYS A 593 44.36 -8.07 18.22
C LYS A 593 44.14 -7.35 19.56
N ALA A 594 43.64 -6.11 19.53
CA ALA A 594 43.33 -5.35 20.74
C ALA A 594 42.19 -5.97 21.56
N LYS A 595 41.12 -6.46 20.89
CA LYS A 595 40.00 -7.16 21.55
C LYS A 595 40.39 -8.53 22.11
N SER A 596 41.37 -9.21 21.50
CA SER A 596 41.91 -10.46 22.03
C SER A 596 42.83 -10.24 23.25
N ALA A 597 43.58 -9.14 23.25
CA ALA A 597 44.44 -8.74 24.39
C ALA A 597 43.62 -8.27 25.61
N ALA A 598 42.55 -7.50 25.38
CA ALA A 598 41.62 -7.07 26.43
C ALA A 598 40.88 -8.25 27.09
N LYS A 599 40.48 -9.24 26.30
CA LYS A 599 39.86 -10.49 26.82
C LYS A 599 40.84 -11.38 27.59
N LYS A 600 42.16 -11.26 27.34
CA LYS A 600 43.21 -11.98 28.07
C LYS A 600 43.57 -11.27 29.37
N ALA A 601 43.46 -9.94 29.44
CA ALA A 601 43.65 -9.15 30.65
C ALA A 601 42.49 -9.29 31.65
N GLU A 602 41.25 -9.41 31.18
CA GLU A 602 40.07 -9.62 32.01
C GLU A 602 40.05 -11.01 32.66
N LYS A 603 40.61 -12.03 32.02
CA LYS A 603 40.77 -13.39 32.59
C LYS A 603 41.88 -13.53 33.61
N THR A 604 42.82 -12.57 33.72
CA THR A 604 43.91 -12.54 34.68
C THR A 604 43.58 -11.76 35.94
N ALA A 605 42.51 -10.95 35.93
CA ALA A 605 42.08 -10.14 37.09
C ALA A 605 41.13 -10.87 38.05
N GLU A 606 40.62 -12.05 37.69
CA GLU A 606 39.65 -12.82 38.52
C GLU A 606 40.28 -13.89 39.43
N LYS A 607 41.60 -13.89 39.64
CA LYS A 607 42.24 -14.81 40.60
C LYS A 607 43.13 -14.05 41.55
N LYS A 608 42.58 -13.54 42.67
CA LYS A 608 43.23 -13.56 44.01
C LYS A 608 42.24 -13.22 45.14
N PRO A 609 42.38 -13.82 46.31
CA PRO A 609 41.30 -14.00 47.27
C PRO A 609 41.32 -12.99 48.43
N ALA A 610 40.20 -13.04 49.16
CA ALA A 610 39.87 -12.25 50.34
C ALA A 610 40.85 -12.43 51.55
N ALA A 611 41.15 -11.34 52.26
CA ALA A 611 41.44 -11.38 53.71
C ALA A 611 41.25 -10.02 54.40
N LYS A 612 40.24 -9.98 55.25
CA LYS A 612 40.19 -9.55 56.65
C LYS A 612 40.53 -8.13 57.14
N LYS A 613 39.51 -7.52 57.82
CA LYS A 613 39.54 -6.78 59.12
C LYS A 613 40.32 -5.45 59.13
N ALA A 614 39.93 -4.39 59.78
CA ALA A 614 39.09 -4.12 60.93
C ALA A 614 39.00 -2.61 61.20
N THR A 615 37.89 -2.19 61.81
CA THR A 615 37.74 -1.26 62.96
C THR A 615 38.09 0.22 62.90
N ALA A 616 37.06 0.98 63.33
CA ALA A 616 37.09 2.16 64.24
C ALA A 616 37.39 3.52 63.56
N ALA A 617 36.79 4.65 63.90
CA ALA A 617 35.84 5.12 64.86
C ALA A 617 35.46 6.56 64.55
N LYS A 618 34.22 6.94 64.94
CA LYS A 618 33.78 8.19 65.56
C LYS A 618 34.34 9.55 65.13
N THR A 619 33.50 10.52 64.84
CA THR A 619 32.93 11.61 65.64
C THR A 619 32.19 12.54 64.68
N ASP A 620 31.00 12.92 64.90
CA ASP A 620 30.20 13.65 65.86
C ASP A 620 29.91 15.11 65.38
N ALA A 621 28.68 15.55 65.70
CA ALA A 621 28.16 16.90 65.76
C ALA A 621 27.70 17.54 64.43
N GLY A 622 26.49 18.04 64.22
CA GLY A 622 25.50 18.60 65.08
C GLY A 622 24.24 19.00 64.37
N LYS A 623 23.14 18.75 64.98
CA LYS A 623 21.83 19.41 64.77
C LYS A 623 21.82 20.79 65.45
N PRO A 624 20.88 21.72 65.20
CA PRO A 624 19.48 21.61 65.62
C PRO A 624 18.42 22.28 64.68
N ALA A 625 17.24 21.70 64.68
CA ALA A 625 15.96 22.06 65.35
C ALA A 625 15.21 23.29 64.76
N ALA A 626 14.06 23.07 64.20
CA ALA A 626 12.68 23.07 64.64
C ALA A 626 11.93 24.45 64.56
N LYS A 627 10.69 24.39 63.99
CA LYS A 627 9.38 24.87 64.53
C LYS A 627 8.34 24.78 63.39
N LYS A 628 7.36 23.93 63.47
CA LYS A 628 5.97 23.90 63.97
C LYS A 628 5.19 25.24 63.87
N THR A 629 4.03 25.17 63.13
CA THR A 629 2.65 25.60 63.52
C THR A 629 1.74 25.25 62.30
N ALA A 630 0.79 24.42 62.32
CA ALA A 630 -0.46 24.10 63.02
C ALA A 630 -1.66 25.02 62.66
N ALA A 631 -2.73 24.34 62.19
CA ALA A 631 -4.18 24.60 62.33
C ALA A 631 -4.84 25.65 61.40
N LYS A 632 -5.99 25.41 60.76
CA LYS A 632 -7.30 24.94 61.24
C LYS A 632 -8.29 24.73 60.06
N LYS A 633 -9.14 23.70 60.14
CA LYS A 633 -10.48 23.62 59.51
C LYS A 633 -11.49 24.42 60.34
N PRO A 634 -12.64 24.81 59.79
CA PRO A 634 -13.93 24.12 60.01
C PRO A 634 -14.82 24.05 58.75
N ALA A 635 -15.52 22.98 58.48
CA ALA A 635 -16.75 22.39 58.98
C ALA A 635 -18.09 23.08 58.50
N VAL A 636 -18.83 22.34 57.66
CA VAL A 636 -20.27 22.00 57.64
C VAL A 636 -21.31 23.11 57.54
N LYS A 637 -22.22 22.97 56.52
CA LYS A 637 -23.68 22.95 56.73
C LYS A 637 -24.43 22.29 55.57
N LYS A 638 -25.28 21.31 55.94
CA LYS A 638 -26.36 20.66 55.16
C LYS A 638 -27.60 21.56 55.17
N THR A 639 -28.45 21.48 54.12
CA THR A 639 -29.93 21.51 54.16
C THR A 639 -30.38 21.04 52.77
N THR A 640 -30.97 19.92 52.63
CA THR A 640 -32.31 19.26 52.70
C THR A 640 -33.44 19.91 51.89
N THR A 641 -34.01 19.02 51.03
CA THR A 641 -35.40 18.81 50.61
C THR A 641 -36.03 19.89 49.69
N THR A 642 -36.71 19.50 48.58
CA THR A 642 -37.98 18.77 48.54
C THR A 642 -38.33 18.27 47.13
N LYS A 643 -39.09 17.16 47.10
CA LYS A 643 -39.79 16.49 46.01
C LYS A 643 -40.92 17.31 45.39
N THR A 644 -41.27 17.03 44.13
CA THR A 644 -42.66 16.74 43.64
C THR A 644 -42.55 16.29 42.16
N THR A 645 -42.84 15.13 41.81
CA THR A 645 -43.94 14.27 41.36
C THR A 645 -44.85 14.78 40.23
N ALA A 646 -45.03 13.83 39.28
CA ALA A 646 -46.18 13.52 38.44
C ALA A 646 -46.39 14.38 37.16
N ALA A 647 -46.87 13.93 36.01
CA ALA A 647 -47.39 12.63 35.55
C ALA A 647 -47.61 12.68 34.02
N LYS A 648 -47.48 11.49 33.37
CA LYS A 648 -48.35 10.89 32.32
C LYS A 648 -49.16 11.78 31.35
N LYS A 649 -49.02 11.46 30.04
CA LYS A 649 -50.04 10.85 29.11
C LYS A 649 -49.54 10.95 27.67
N THR A 650 -49.28 9.83 26.99
CA THR A 650 -50.12 9.01 26.06
C THR A 650 -50.89 9.78 24.97
N ALA A 651 -50.60 9.44 23.74
CA ALA A 651 -51.46 8.92 22.66
C ALA A 651 -50.84 9.32 21.31
N LYS A 652 -50.46 8.43 20.44
CA LYS A 652 -51.22 7.63 19.44
C LYS A 652 -51.79 8.45 18.29
N LYS A 653 -51.41 8.01 17.12
CA LYS A 653 -52.07 7.72 15.83
C LYS A 653 -51.53 8.56 14.69
N ASP A 654 -51.01 7.94 13.70
CA ASP A 654 -51.46 7.17 12.51
C ASP A 654 -51.59 8.04 11.24
N THR A 655 -51.09 7.41 10.18
CA THR A 655 -51.47 7.48 8.75
C THR A 655 -51.07 8.77 7.99
N GLU A 656 -50.21 8.70 7.01
CA GLU A 656 -50.28 8.10 5.66
C GLU A 656 -48.90 7.79 5.11
#